data_97a4df6edf1cd9a59a588caaaaf524de
#
_entry.id   97a4df6edf1cd9a59a588caaaaf524de
#
_cell.length_a   1.000
_cell.length_b   1.000
_cell.length_c   1.000
_cell.angle_alpha   90.00
_cell.angle_beta   90.00
_cell.angle_gamma   90.00
#
_symmetry.space_group_name_H-M   'P 1'
#
loop_
_entity.id
_entity.type
_entity.pdbx_description
1 polymer ?
#
loop_
_entity_poly.entity_id
_entity_poly.type
_entity_poly.pdbx_seq_one_letter_code
_entity_poly.pdbx_strand_id
1 'polypeptide(L)'
;GAAGLAAGLAAARSGARVIVADEQEEMGGSLLDSRETLDGKPADQWVAQVLEELSGCANVTLLPRTTVNGYHDHNFVTLHERRTEHLGETAPVINGYRQVRARLHRVRAGQVILATGAHERPLVYAGNDVPGNLLAGAVSTYIRRYGVAPGRKLVLSTSNDYGYRAALDWKEAGCEVAAIVDAREAPAGDWVDAARAQGIKIITGSAVIEAKGSNRVTAARVAKIDIDAFKVSGPVQELACDTIASSGGYSPVIHLASHIGARPTWRDDILGFVPGLVKGVQACGGAKGTYALGDVLAEGVEAGIRAAATTGHAAQTVSLPSAERLQYGPAVALFQVPHEKPTLRGPKQFVDLQNDVTAAGIELATREGFESIEHIKRYTAMGFGTDQGKLGNINGMAIAARCLKRSIPEVGTTVFRPNYTPVTFGAIVGRHCRDLFDPERYTALHQWHVERGAEFEDVGQWKRPWYYPQKRAGAVNGECESMAEAVARECLAVREKVGILDASTLGKIDIQGPDARDFLARVYTNKWEKLAVGKCRYGLMCKDDGMVTDDGVTSCLAENHFLMTTTTGGAAAILEWLELWHQTEWPELDVYFSSVTDHWATMTITGSEARKLLAEISDIDLDRDSFKFMDWRSGKVAGVPARVFRISFTGELTFEINVQANYAMHVWQTLFKHGEKYGLTPYGTETMHVLRAEKGFIIVGQETDGSVTPEDLGMQWAIGYDKPYSWIGKRALTRSDTKRENRKQLVGLRPKDPKVVLEEGAQIVLDPKHAIPMPMVGHVTSSYYSPILDSGFALAVVKGGHQRLGETVYLPMADGQTFEAEIVSTIFYDPKGERQNV
;
A
#
# COMPACT_ATOMS: atom_id res chain seq x y z
N GLY A 1 24.21 -11.54 -19.11
CA GLY A 1 25.35 -12.47 -18.84
C GLY A 1 25.86 -13.13 -20.10
N ALA A 2 26.83 -14.05 -19.96
CA ALA A 2 27.56 -14.71 -21.07
C ALA A 2 26.63 -15.29 -22.15
N ALA A 3 25.67 -16.11 -21.76
CA ALA A 3 24.76 -16.74 -22.73
C ALA A 3 23.92 -15.69 -23.48
N GLY A 4 23.42 -14.66 -22.81
CA GLY A 4 22.58 -13.61 -23.41
C GLY A 4 23.36 -12.75 -24.40
N LEU A 5 24.63 -12.41 -24.08
CA LEU A 5 25.49 -11.66 -24.98
C LEU A 5 25.87 -12.50 -26.20
N ALA A 6 26.23 -13.76 -26.02
CA ALA A 6 26.53 -14.68 -27.11
C ALA A 6 25.33 -14.90 -28.04
N ALA A 7 24.13 -15.06 -27.48
CA ALA A 7 22.89 -15.19 -28.24
C ALA A 7 22.54 -13.90 -29.00
N GLY A 8 22.68 -12.76 -28.35
CA GLY A 8 22.47 -11.46 -28.99
C GLY A 8 23.40 -11.22 -30.16
N LEU A 9 24.69 -11.53 -30.00
CA LEU A 9 25.71 -11.42 -31.05
C LEU A 9 25.38 -12.34 -32.25
N ALA A 10 25.05 -13.59 -31.99
CA ALA A 10 24.75 -14.55 -33.05
C ALA A 10 23.47 -14.15 -33.85
N ALA A 11 22.43 -13.72 -33.14
CA ALA A 11 21.21 -13.26 -33.78
C ALA A 11 21.42 -11.95 -34.55
N ALA A 12 22.21 -11.01 -34.01
CA ALA A 12 22.51 -9.73 -34.66
C ALA A 12 23.29 -9.91 -35.96
N ARG A 13 24.33 -10.73 -35.93
CA ARG A 13 25.13 -11.08 -37.14
C ARG A 13 24.28 -11.80 -38.18
N SER A 14 23.30 -12.56 -37.79
CA SER A 14 22.34 -13.19 -38.73
C SER A 14 21.33 -12.20 -39.32
N GLY A 15 21.38 -10.92 -38.97
CA GLY A 15 20.51 -9.86 -39.52
C GLY A 15 19.16 -9.71 -38.81
N ALA A 16 18.87 -10.48 -37.77
CA ALA A 16 17.65 -10.34 -37.01
C ALA A 16 17.63 -9.01 -36.22
N ARG A 17 16.44 -8.43 -36.01
CA ARG A 17 16.27 -7.30 -35.08
C ARG A 17 16.29 -7.82 -33.64
N VAL A 18 17.25 -7.36 -32.86
CA VAL A 18 17.53 -7.90 -31.52
C VAL A 18 17.33 -6.83 -30.45
N ILE A 19 16.65 -7.19 -29.37
CA ILE A 19 16.63 -6.42 -28.11
C ILE A 19 17.35 -7.26 -27.04
N VAL A 20 18.39 -6.72 -26.44
CA VAL A 20 19.08 -7.32 -25.29
C VAL A 20 18.73 -6.47 -24.07
N ALA A 21 18.04 -7.06 -23.08
CA ALA A 21 17.70 -6.41 -21.82
C ALA A 21 18.46 -7.05 -20.67
N ASP A 22 18.99 -6.22 -19.78
CA ASP A 22 19.65 -6.64 -18.53
C ASP A 22 19.17 -5.75 -17.38
N GLU A 23 18.86 -6.34 -16.25
CA GLU A 23 18.39 -5.60 -15.06
C GLU A 23 19.52 -4.80 -14.38
N GLN A 24 20.77 -5.19 -14.61
CA GLN A 24 21.94 -4.51 -14.08
C GLN A 24 22.27 -3.24 -14.88
N GLU A 25 23.00 -2.34 -14.26
CA GLU A 25 23.49 -1.12 -14.93
C GLU A 25 24.50 -1.41 -16.02
N GLU A 26 25.30 -2.45 -15.80
CA GLU A 26 26.30 -2.94 -16.74
C GLU A 26 25.93 -4.35 -17.17
N MET A 27 25.87 -4.57 -18.47
CA MET A 27 25.62 -5.89 -19.04
C MET A 27 26.89 -6.75 -18.95
N GLY A 28 26.71 -8.04 -18.68
CA GLY A 28 27.85 -8.98 -18.56
C GLY A 28 27.57 -10.07 -17.53
N GLY A 29 26.71 -9.79 -16.55
CA GLY A 29 26.35 -10.72 -15.47
C GLY A 29 27.60 -11.16 -14.71
N SER A 30 27.72 -12.45 -14.39
CA SER A 30 28.83 -13.00 -13.60
C SER A 30 30.23 -12.86 -14.27
N LEU A 31 30.31 -12.49 -15.55
CA LEU A 31 31.62 -12.26 -16.19
C LEU A 31 32.29 -10.98 -15.68
N LEU A 32 31.53 -10.03 -15.13
CA LEU A 32 32.07 -8.76 -14.62
C LEU A 32 32.87 -8.92 -13.32
N ASP A 33 32.64 -10.03 -12.59
CA ASP A 33 33.39 -10.37 -11.37
C ASP A 33 34.03 -11.76 -11.41
N SER A 34 34.09 -12.43 -12.61
CA SER A 34 34.63 -13.76 -12.78
C SER A 34 36.13 -13.80 -12.57
N ARG A 35 36.63 -14.96 -12.11
CA ARG A 35 38.03 -15.35 -12.14
C ARG A 35 38.40 -16.06 -13.43
N GLU A 36 37.39 -16.50 -14.19
CA GLU A 36 37.60 -17.28 -15.41
C GLU A 36 38.17 -16.41 -16.54
N THR A 37 38.88 -17.02 -17.43
CA THR A 37 39.50 -16.37 -18.59
C THR A 37 38.88 -16.83 -19.90
N LEU A 38 38.87 -15.94 -20.89
CA LEU A 38 38.50 -16.23 -22.28
C LEU A 38 39.67 -15.86 -23.17
N ASP A 39 40.16 -16.83 -23.96
CA ASP A 39 41.41 -16.72 -24.74
C ASP A 39 42.62 -16.26 -23.89
N GLY A 40 42.67 -16.71 -22.64
CA GLY A 40 43.71 -16.35 -21.68
C GLY A 40 43.62 -14.91 -21.14
N LYS A 41 42.56 -14.19 -21.42
CA LYS A 41 42.32 -12.82 -20.93
C LYS A 41 41.15 -12.78 -19.92
N PRO A 42 41.13 -11.79 -19.02
CA PRO A 42 39.95 -11.60 -18.14
C PRO A 42 38.64 -11.54 -18.91
N ALA A 43 37.60 -12.24 -18.42
CA ALA A 43 36.33 -12.43 -19.16
C ALA A 43 35.54 -11.14 -19.41
N ASP A 44 35.73 -10.11 -18.58
CA ASP A 44 35.13 -8.78 -18.75
C ASP A 44 35.64 -8.07 -20.03
N GLN A 45 36.86 -8.36 -20.52
CA GLN A 45 37.34 -7.82 -21.79
C GLN A 45 36.53 -8.33 -22.97
N TRP A 46 36.16 -9.61 -22.98
CA TRP A 46 35.23 -10.14 -23.99
C TRP A 46 33.85 -9.46 -23.91
N VAL A 47 33.35 -9.21 -22.71
CA VAL A 47 32.09 -8.45 -22.53
C VAL A 47 32.16 -7.09 -23.18
N ALA A 48 33.25 -6.34 -22.93
CA ALA A 48 33.44 -5.02 -23.52
C ALA A 48 33.47 -5.06 -25.06
N GLN A 49 34.20 -6.03 -25.65
CA GLN A 49 34.27 -6.22 -27.11
C GLN A 49 32.91 -6.53 -27.73
N VAL A 50 32.13 -7.44 -27.10
CA VAL A 50 30.79 -7.81 -27.61
C VAL A 50 29.83 -6.65 -27.51
N LEU A 51 29.84 -5.88 -26.40
CA LEU A 51 28.98 -4.70 -26.24
C LEU A 51 29.34 -3.59 -27.25
N GLU A 52 30.63 -3.38 -27.53
CA GLU A 52 31.05 -2.44 -28.56
C GLU A 52 30.52 -2.84 -29.95
N GLU A 53 30.65 -4.11 -30.33
CA GLU A 53 30.12 -4.63 -31.59
C GLU A 53 28.60 -4.50 -31.68
N LEU A 54 27.87 -4.95 -30.62
CA LEU A 54 26.41 -4.87 -30.59
C LEU A 54 25.90 -3.44 -30.63
N SER A 55 26.60 -2.50 -29.99
CA SER A 55 26.21 -1.08 -29.98
C SER A 55 26.39 -0.43 -31.37
N GLY A 56 27.32 -0.95 -32.17
CA GLY A 56 27.54 -0.53 -33.56
C GLY A 56 26.54 -1.10 -34.55
N CYS A 57 25.74 -2.10 -34.18
CA CYS A 57 24.76 -2.74 -35.04
C CYS A 57 23.42 -1.97 -35.08
N ALA A 58 22.99 -1.52 -36.28
CA ALA A 58 21.74 -0.78 -36.47
C ALA A 58 20.49 -1.61 -36.16
N ASN A 59 20.57 -2.93 -36.20
CA ASN A 59 19.50 -3.88 -35.91
C ASN A 59 19.44 -4.31 -34.42
N VAL A 60 20.26 -3.72 -33.53
CA VAL A 60 20.35 -4.06 -32.13
C VAL A 60 19.89 -2.92 -31.24
N THR A 61 19.13 -3.22 -30.19
CA THR A 61 18.81 -2.31 -29.09
C THR A 61 19.31 -2.91 -27.77
N LEU A 62 20.23 -2.22 -27.11
CA LEU A 62 20.71 -2.58 -25.79
C LEU A 62 19.93 -1.80 -24.73
N LEU A 63 19.36 -2.49 -23.76
CA LEU A 63 18.56 -1.93 -22.67
C LEU A 63 19.17 -2.35 -21.30
N PRO A 64 20.20 -1.65 -20.80
CA PRO A 64 20.66 -1.83 -19.43
C PRO A 64 19.63 -1.26 -18.43
N ARG A 65 19.75 -1.59 -17.14
CA ARG A 65 18.79 -1.21 -16.08
C ARG A 65 17.34 -1.56 -16.41
N THR A 66 17.12 -2.62 -17.20
CA THR A 66 15.82 -2.99 -17.74
C THR A 66 15.46 -4.41 -17.34
N THR A 67 14.50 -4.53 -16.47
CA THR A 67 13.99 -5.83 -16.02
C THR A 67 12.83 -6.27 -16.91
N VAL A 68 12.89 -7.50 -17.42
CA VAL A 68 11.72 -8.16 -18.01
C VAL A 68 10.79 -8.53 -16.88
N ASN A 69 9.74 -7.76 -16.69
CA ASN A 69 8.83 -7.90 -15.55
C ASN A 69 7.64 -8.83 -15.82
N GLY A 70 7.27 -9.02 -17.07
CA GLY A 70 6.18 -9.91 -17.46
C GLY A 70 6.40 -10.55 -18.82
N TYR A 71 5.99 -11.82 -18.90
CA TYR A 71 5.93 -12.57 -20.16
C TYR A 71 4.52 -13.13 -20.29
N HIS A 72 3.84 -12.81 -21.38
CA HIS A 72 2.43 -13.08 -21.61
C HIS A 72 2.23 -13.84 -22.91
N ASP A 73 0.99 -14.22 -23.20
CA ASP A 73 0.61 -14.95 -24.40
C ASP A 73 1.09 -14.30 -25.71
N HIS A 74 1.35 -15.13 -26.72
CA HIS A 74 1.81 -14.71 -28.04
C HIS A 74 3.13 -13.95 -28.04
N ASN A 75 4.08 -14.34 -27.18
CA ASN A 75 5.38 -13.68 -27.01
C ASN A 75 5.27 -12.17 -26.74
N PHE A 76 4.24 -11.77 -26.00
CA PHE A 76 4.14 -10.40 -25.51
C PHE A 76 4.93 -10.25 -24.22
N VAL A 77 5.96 -9.41 -24.26
CA VAL A 77 6.92 -9.22 -23.17
C VAL A 77 6.86 -7.76 -22.71
N THR A 78 6.78 -7.55 -21.41
CA THR A 78 6.85 -6.23 -20.81
C THR A 78 8.19 -6.04 -20.11
N LEU A 79 8.84 -4.88 -20.38
CA LEU A 79 10.15 -4.55 -19.84
C LEU A 79 10.08 -3.20 -19.13
N HIS A 80 10.55 -3.17 -17.88
CA HIS A 80 10.60 -1.96 -17.07
C HIS A 80 12.03 -1.39 -17.08
N GLU A 81 12.26 -0.34 -17.87
CA GLU A 81 13.52 0.40 -17.97
C GLU A 81 13.55 1.51 -16.90
N ARG A 82 14.53 1.47 -16.01
CA ARG A 82 14.80 2.50 -15.01
C ARG A 82 15.77 3.54 -15.59
N ARG A 83 15.24 4.64 -16.14
CA ARG A 83 16.08 5.61 -16.86
C ARG A 83 16.79 6.62 -15.98
N THR A 84 16.03 7.29 -15.13
CA THR A 84 16.57 8.30 -14.21
C THR A 84 16.13 8.07 -12.76
N GLU A 85 15.44 6.98 -12.48
CA GLU A 85 14.95 6.66 -11.13
C GLU A 85 16.09 6.60 -10.11
N HIS A 86 17.22 6.04 -10.48
CA HIS A 86 18.44 5.92 -9.65
C HIS A 86 19.10 7.26 -9.36
N LEU A 87 18.78 8.32 -10.09
CA LEU A 87 19.34 9.67 -9.89
C LEU A 87 18.50 10.50 -8.90
N GLY A 88 17.30 10.05 -8.54
CA GLY A 88 16.44 10.78 -7.60
C GLY A 88 16.21 12.25 -8.01
N GLU A 89 16.51 13.17 -7.09
CA GLU A 89 16.35 14.61 -7.32
C GLU A 89 17.42 15.19 -8.27
N THR A 90 18.55 14.51 -8.45
CA THR A 90 19.63 14.94 -9.36
C THR A 90 19.33 14.60 -10.82
N ALA A 91 18.16 14.02 -11.13
CA ALA A 91 17.77 13.72 -12.50
C ALA A 91 17.78 14.97 -13.38
N PRO A 92 18.37 14.93 -14.61
CA PRO A 92 18.49 16.09 -15.46
C PRO A 92 17.14 16.73 -15.81
N VAL A 93 17.10 18.06 -15.81
CA VAL A 93 15.97 18.86 -16.32
C VAL A 93 16.39 19.42 -17.70
N ILE A 94 15.64 19.08 -18.75
CA ILE A 94 15.91 19.57 -20.10
C ILE A 94 14.66 20.34 -20.57
N ASN A 95 14.85 21.57 -21.02
CA ASN A 95 13.75 22.47 -21.43
C ASN A 95 12.64 22.62 -20.37
N GLY A 96 13.01 22.68 -19.08
CA GLY A 96 12.08 22.84 -17.97
C GLY A 96 11.36 21.56 -17.54
N TYR A 97 11.60 20.42 -18.19
CA TYR A 97 10.97 19.14 -17.86
C TYR A 97 12.01 18.15 -17.29
N ARG A 98 11.65 17.47 -16.20
CA ARG A 98 12.42 16.32 -15.71
C ARG A 98 12.41 15.22 -16.76
N GLN A 99 13.56 14.57 -16.95
CA GLN A 99 13.66 13.40 -17.82
C GLN A 99 12.77 12.26 -17.33
N VAL A 100 12.33 11.41 -18.28
CA VAL A 100 11.48 10.26 -18.00
C VAL A 100 12.13 9.36 -16.95
N ARG A 101 11.46 9.17 -15.81
CA ARG A 101 11.96 8.38 -14.68
C ARG A 101 12.05 6.89 -15.01
N ALA A 102 11.01 6.34 -15.58
CA ALA A 102 10.91 4.94 -16.00
C ALA A 102 10.15 4.84 -17.32
N ARG A 103 10.39 3.74 -18.04
CA ARG A 103 9.67 3.42 -19.28
C ARG A 103 9.23 1.96 -19.25
N LEU A 104 7.96 1.72 -19.53
CA LEU A 104 7.43 0.37 -19.74
C LEU A 104 7.39 0.10 -21.24
N HIS A 105 8.30 -0.78 -21.70
CA HIS A 105 8.30 -1.26 -23.09
C HIS A 105 7.30 -2.42 -23.21
N ARG A 106 6.54 -2.40 -24.30
CA ARG A 106 5.65 -3.47 -24.70
C ARG A 106 6.19 -4.08 -25.99
N VAL A 107 6.74 -5.28 -25.89
CA VAL A 107 7.43 -5.94 -27.01
C VAL A 107 6.63 -7.17 -27.43
N ARG A 108 6.33 -7.25 -28.71
CA ARG A 108 5.81 -8.47 -29.36
C ARG A 108 6.98 -9.12 -30.10
N ALA A 109 7.53 -10.20 -29.53
CA ALA A 109 8.72 -10.86 -30.08
C ALA A 109 8.37 -12.06 -30.98
N GLY A 110 9.13 -12.29 -32.03
CA GLY A 110 9.05 -13.52 -32.83
C GLY A 110 9.62 -14.72 -32.05
N GLN A 111 10.74 -14.48 -31.35
CA GLN A 111 11.39 -15.45 -30.47
C GLN A 111 11.87 -14.76 -29.18
N VAL A 112 11.85 -15.48 -28.07
CA VAL A 112 12.37 -15.04 -26.77
C VAL A 112 13.43 -16.01 -26.29
N ILE A 113 14.60 -15.48 -25.92
CA ILE A 113 15.69 -16.26 -25.34
C ILE A 113 15.83 -15.87 -23.87
N LEU A 114 15.57 -16.83 -22.97
CA LEU A 114 15.73 -16.65 -21.54
C LEU A 114 17.18 -16.98 -21.15
N ALA A 115 17.99 -15.94 -21.01
CA ALA A 115 19.37 -16.00 -20.53
C ALA A 115 19.48 -15.34 -19.14
N THR A 116 18.46 -15.56 -18.31
CA THR A 116 18.23 -14.91 -17.01
C THR A 116 19.14 -15.45 -15.90
N GLY A 117 19.93 -16.50 -16.18
CA GLY A 117 20.86 -17.05 -15.21
C GLY A 117 20.18 -17.84 -14.08
N ALA A 118 20.84 -17.85 -12.93
CA ALA A 118 20.40 -18.55 -11.74
C ALA A 118 20.69 -17.70 -10.50
N HIS A 119 19.85 -17.84 -9.47
CA HIS A 119 20.08 -17.25 -8.16
C HIS A 119 20.89 -18.21 -7.29
N GLU A 120 21.91 -17.72 -6.59
CA GLU A 120 22.59 -18.51 -5.57
C GLU A 120 21.64 -18.78 -4.41
N ARG A 121 21.60 -20.02 -3.97
CA ARG A 121 20.71 -20.48 -2.91
C ARG A 121 21.41 -20.40 -1.55
N PRO A 122 20.83 -19.75 -0.54
CA PRO A 122 21.37 -19.77 0.81
C PRO A 122 21.18 -21.15 1.46
N LEU A 123 22.04 -21.48 2.44
CA LEU A 123 21.77 -22.54 3.38
C LEU A 123 20.90 -22.02 4.53
N VAL A 124 19.91 -22.80 4.95
CA VAL A 124 18.97 -22.42 6.04
C VAL A 124 19.50 -22.98 7.36
N TYR A 125 20.04 -22.11 8.20
CA TYR A 125 20.58 -22.45 9.54
C TYR A 125 20.15 -21.42 10.59
N ALA A 126 20.38 -21.73 11.87
CA ALA A 126 19.97 -20.84 12.96
C ALA A 126 20.72 -19.50 12.94
N GLY A 127 19.99 -18.40 13.14
CA GLY A 127 20.56 -17.05 13.15
C GLY A 127 21.04 -16.55 11.78
N ASN A 128 20.54 -17.12 10.68
CA ASN A 128 20.89 -16.69 9.32
C ASN A 128 20.34 -15.30 8.94
N ASP A 129 19.59 -14.65 9.82
CA ASP A 129 19.11 -13.27 9.75
C ASP A 129 20.05 -12.25 10.41
N VAL A 130 21.03 -12.70 11.18
CA VAL A 130 21.98 -11.80 11.85
C VAL A 130 22.84 -11.07 10.80
N PRO A 131 22.97 -9.72 10.84
CA PRO A 131 23.81 -8.96 9.91
C PRO A 131 25.26 -9.49 9.87
N GLY A 132 25.78 -9.71 8.68
CA GLY A 132 27.06 -10.37 8.45
C GLY A 132 26.92 -11.76 7.82
N ASN A 133 25.68 -12.28 7.69
CA ASN A 133 25.40 -13.43 6.84
C ASN A 133 25.19 -12.93 5.39
N LEU A 134 25.91 -13.51 4.43
CA LEU A 134 25.90 -13.15 3.02
C LEU A 134 25.86 -14.41 2.14
N LEU A 135 25.45 -14.26 0.89
CA LEU A 135 25.71 -15.28 -0.15
C LEU A 135 27.19 -15.23 -0.58
N ALA A 136 27.75 -16.37 -0.92
CA ALA A 136 29.15 -16.44 -1.35
C ALA A 136 29.39 -15.62 -2.63
N GLY A 137 28.46 -15.69 -3.60
CA GLY A 137 28.54 -14.86 -4.81
C GLY A 137 28.51 -13.37 -4.53
N ALA A 138 27.72 -12.92 -3.55
CA ALA A 138 27.69 -11.51 -3.14
C ALA A 138 29.05 -11.06 -2.56
N VAL A 139 29.70 -11.90 -1.77
CA VAL A 139 31.05 -11.63 -1.25
C VAL A 139 32.03 -11.43 -2.38
N SER A 140 32.05 -12.32 -3.38
CA SER A 140 32.93 -12.18 -4.57
C SER A 140 32.65 -10.88 -5.32
N THR A 141 31.38 -10.56 -5.54
CA THR A 141 30.97 -9.33 -6.26
C THR A 141 31.41 -8.06 -5.51
N TYR A 142 31.22 -7.99 -4.17
CA TYR A 142 31.69 -6.84 -3.38
C TYR A 142 33.19 -6.64 -3.52
N ILE A 143 33.98 -7.72 -3.46
CA ILE A 143 35.42 -7.63 -3.53
C ILE A 143 35.90 -7.29 -4.94
N ARG A 144 35.47 -8.06 -5.95
CA ARG A 144 36.03 -7.97 -7.31
C ARG A 144 35.52 -6.81 -8.13
N ARG A 145 34.21 -6.52 -7.99
CA ARG A 145 33.59 -5.45 -8.76
C ARG A 145 33.64 -4.09 -8.08
N TYR A 146 33.43 -4.07 -6.74
CA TYR A 146 33.35 -2.82 -5.99
C TYR A 146 34.56 -2.52 -5.10
N GLY A 147 35.51 -3.44 -4.97
CA GLY A 147 36.73 -3.24 -4.16
C GLY A 147 36.45 -3.13 -2.66
N VAL A 148 35.35 -3.73 -2.18
CA VAL A 148 34.92 -3.65 -0.79
C VAL A 148 34.92 -5.03 -0.15
N ALA A 149 35.64 -5.20 0.96
CA ALA A 149 35.54 -6.38 1.81
C ALA A 149 34.40 -6.21 2.82
N PRO A 150 33.36 -7.07 2.82
CA PRO A 150 32.21 -6.95 3.73
C PRO A 150 32.56 -7.13 5.20
N GLY A 151 33.71 -7.69 5.51
CA GLY A 151 34.23 -7.91 6.85
C GLY A 151 35.73 -8.16 6.82
N ARG A 152 36.27 -8.66 7.93
CA ARG A 152 37.72 -8.94 8.06
C ARG A 152 38.02 -10.43 8.25
N LYS A 153 37.10 -11.21 8.80
CA LYS A 153 37.27 -12.61 9.11
C LYS A 153 36.08 -13.44 8.69
N LEU A 154 36.29 -14.27 7.66
CA LEU A 154 35.28 -15.06 6.98
C LEU A 154 35.21 -16.49 7.51
N VAL A 155 33.98 -17.00 7.71
CA VAL A 155 33.66 -18.44 7.66
C VAL A 155 32.80 -18.68 6.43
N LEU A 156 33.22 -19.55 5.51
CA LEU A 156 32.39 -19.98 4.38
C LEU A 156 31.68 -21.28 4.73
N SER A 157 30.35 -21.37 4.53
CA SER A 157 29.57 -22.60 4.63
C SER A 157 29.03 -23.01 3.27
N THR A 158 29.37 -24.20 2.79
CA THR A 158 29.01 -24.61 1.43
C THR A 158 28.65 -26.10 1.33
N SER A 159 27.87 -26.46 0.29
CA SER A 159 27.54 -27.81 -0.13
C SER A 159 28.05 -28.11 -1.56
N ASN A 160 28.88 -27.23 -2.14
CA ASN A 160 29.31 -27.27 -3.54
C ASN A 160 30.61 -26.50 -3.74
N ASP A 161 31.22 -26.57 -4.95
CA ASP A 161 32.49 -25.89 -5.25
C ASP A 161 32.36 -24.39 -5.50
N TYR A 162 31.17 -23.91 -5.92
CA TYR A 162 31.01 -22.50 -6.31
C TYR A 162 31.31 -21.53 -5.17
N GLY A 163 31.01 -21.91 -3.92
CA GLY A 163 31.29 -21.11 -2.73
C GLY A 163 32.78 -20.86 -2.50
N TYR A 164 33.66 -21.77 -2.91
CA TYR A 164 35.10 -21.65 -2.67
C TYR A 164 35.71 -20.40 -3.30
N ARG A 165 35.17 -19.95 -4.43
CA ARG A 165 35.57 -18.71 -5.07
C ARG A 165 35.56 -17.52 -4.10
N ALA A 166 34.53 -17.40 -3.29
CA ALA A 166 34.43 -16.30 -2.32
C ALA A 166 35.55 -16.31 -1.28
N ALA A 167 35.96 -17.50 -0.79
CA ALA A 167 37.05 -17.61 0.15
C ALA A 167 38.41 -17.26 -0.49
N LEU A 168 38.61 -17.61 -1.77
CA LEU A 168 39.81 -17.25 -2.54
C LEU A 168 39.86 -15.73 -2.77
N ASP A 169 38.76 -15.10 -3.17
CA ASP A 169 38.66 -13.65 -3.36
C ASP A 169 38.91 -12.91 -2.06
N TRP A 170 38.35 -13.42 -0.94
CA TRP A 170 38.53 -12.84 0.39
C TRP A 170 39.96 -12.84 0.85
N LYS A 171 40.67 -13.95 0.62
CA LYS A 171 42.07 -14.09 0.97
C LYS A 171 42.99 -13.21 0.07
N GLU A 172 42.69 -13.14 -1.22
CA GLU A 172 43.38 -12.28 -2.18
C GLU A 172 43.21 -10.79 -1.82
N ALA A 173 42.05 -10.40 -1.30
CA ALA A 173 41.83 -9.05 -0.77
C ALA A 173 42.58 -8.74 0.54
N GLY A 174 43.42 -9.67 1.05
CA GLY A 174 44.23 -9.49 2.24
C GLY A 174 43.46 -9.72 3.56
N CYS A 175 42.31 -10.33 3.53
CA CYS A 175 41.48 -10.61 4.70
C CYS A 175 41.60 -12.07 5.17
N GLU A 176 41.26 -12.35 6.46
CA GLU A 176 41.42 -13.66 7.06
C GLU A 176 40.26 -14.59 6.69
N VAL A 177 40.57 -15.81 6.22
CA VAL A 177 39.57 -16.90 6.12
C VAL A 177 39.77 -17.84 7.29
N ALA A 178 38.86 -17.84 8.24
CA ALA A 178 38.93 -18.68 9.45
C ALA A 178 38.78 -20.16 9.09
N ALA A 179 37.83 -20.49 8.23
CA ALA A 179 37.66 -21.82 7.66
C ALA A 179 36.67 -21.82 6.48
N ILE A 180 36.79 -22.81 5.61
CA ILE A 180 35.72 -23.29 4.73
C ILE A 180 35.08 -24.50 5.43
N VAL A 181 33.80 -24.47 5.64
CA VAL A 181 32.99 -25.55 6.22
C VAL A 181 32.17 -26.17 5.11
N ASP A 182 32.57 -27.36 4.67
CA ASP A 182 31.95 -28.06 3.56
C ASP A 182 31.12 -29.24 4.04
N ALA A 183 29.88 -29.29 3.61
CA ALA A 183 28.96 -30.38 3.98
C ALA A 183 29.35 -31.72 3.37
N ARG A 184 30.15 -31.75 2.33
CA ARG A 184 30.67 -32.99 1.70
C ARG A 184 31.81 -33.59 2.54
N GLU A 185 31.85 -34.90 2.61
CA GLU A 185 32.96 -35.64 3.31
C GLU A 185 34.29 -35.53 2.53
N ALA A 186 34.22 -35.57 1.20
CA ALA A 186 35.40 -35.55 0.32
C ALA A 186 35.20 -34.55 -0.82
N PRO A 187 35.26 -33.22 -0.56
CA PRO A 187 35.14 -32.20 -1.62
C PRO A 187 36.33 -32.29 -2.59
N ALA A 188 36.05 -32.18 -3.88
CA ALA A 188 37.05 -32.24 -4.97
C ALA A 188 36.64 -31.25 -6.06
N GLY A 189 37.63 -30.77 -6.82
CA GLY A 189 37.47 -29.81 -7.90
C GLY A 189 38.50 -28.71 -7.87
N ASP A 190 38.69 -27.97 -8.96
CA ASP A 190 39.78 -27.01 -9.14
C ASP A 190 39.75 -25.88 -8.09
N TRP A 191 38.58 -25.38 -7.73
CA TRP A 191 38.45 -24.37 -6.67
C TRP A 191 38.78 -24.92 -5.27
N VAL A 192 38.48 -26.19 -5.01
CA VAL A 192 38.82 -26.86 -3.77
C VAL A 192 40.35 -27.00 -3.67
N ASP A 193 41.01 -27.44 -4.76
CA ASP A 193 42.46 -27.61 -4.81
C ASP A 193 43.17 -26.26 -4.73
N ALA A 194 42.65 -25.22 -5.35
CA ALA A 194 43.14 -23.85 -5.22
C ALA A 194 43.11 -23.36 -3.75
N ALA A 195 42.01 -23.64 -3.05
CA ALA A 195 41.87 -23.29 -1.64
C ALA A 195 42.88 -24.04 -0.76
N ARG A 196 43.09 -25.34 -1.00
CA ARG A 196 44.11 -26.15 -0.33
C ARG A 196 45.52 -25.63 -0.59
N ALA A 197 45.83 -25.31 -1.85
CA ALA A 197 47.14 -24.75 -2.24
C ALA A 197 47.44 -23.42 -1.54
N GLN A 198 46.41 -22.61 -1.26
CA GLN A 198 46.55 -21.37 -0.49
C GLN A 198 46.56 -21.60 1.02
N GLY A 199 46.52 -22.84 1.52
CA GLY A 199 46.56 -23.17 2.93
C GLY A 199 45.31 -22.76 3.71
N ILE A 200 44.15 -22.66 3.04
CA ILE A 200 42.88 -22.35 3.72
C ILE A 200 42.40 -23.61 4.46
N LYS A 201 42.05 -23.49 5.72
CA LYS A 201 41.49 -24.58 6.54
C LYS A 201 40.14 -25.01 5.99
N ILE A 202 39.99 -26.31 5.63
CA ILE A 202 38.74 -26.92 5.18
C ILE A 202 38.26 -27.91 6.23
N ILE A 203 37.02 -27.77 6.69
CA ILE A 203 36.33 -28.66 7.64
C ILE A 203 35.26 -29.42 6.85
N THR A 204 35.44 -30.70 6.61
CA THR A 204 34.59 -31.55 5.79
C THR A 204 33.49 -32.26 6.59
N GLY A 205 32.41 -32.72 5.90
CA GLY A 205 31.26 -33.40 6.53
C GLY A 205 30.55 -32.53 7.59
N SER A 206 30.67 -31.23 7.47
CA SER A 206 30.26 -30.29 8.52
C SER A 206 29.51 -29.10 7.94
N ALA A 207 28.72 -28.42 8.79
CA ALA A 207 28.03 -27.20 8.41
C ALA A 207 28.05 -26.17 9.56
N VAL A 208 27.82 -24.91 9.20
CA VAL A 208 27.47 -23.87 10.19
C VAL A 208 26.04 -24.14 10.66
N ILE A 209 25.89 -24.56 11.90
CA ILE A 209 24.59 -24.89 12.50
C ILE A 209 23.90 -23.66 13.11
N GLU A 210 24.67 -22.65 13.49
CA GLU A 210 24.17 -21.39 14.08
C GLU A 210 25.14 -20.23 13.89
N ALA A 211 24.64 -19.07 13.49
CA ALA A 211 25.35 -17.80 13.55
C ALA A 211 25.16 -17.15 14.93
N LYS A 212 26.24 -16.73 15.58
CA LYS A 212 26.23 -16.00 16.85
C LYS A 212 26.37 -14.51 16.64
N GLY A 213 25.64 -13.75 17.42
CA GLY A 213 25.62 -12.28 17.40
C GLY A 213 24.20 -11.73 17.52
N SER A 214 24.07 -10.42 17.56
CA SER A 214 22.78 -9.73 17.51
C SER A 214 22.80 -8.62 16.46
N ASN A 215 23.59 -7.58 16.66
CA ASN A 215 23.76 -6.47 15.69
C ASN A 215 24.67 -6.86 14.52
N ARG A 216 25.54 -7.84 14.74
CA ARG A 216 26.45 -8.40 13.74
C ARG A 216 26.89 -9.79 14.17
N VAL A 217 27.26 -10.64 13.20
CA VAL A 217 27.92 -11.92 13.42
C VAL A 217 29.22 -11.70 14.22
N THR A 218 29.42 -12.52 15.25
CA THR A 218 30.64 -12.55 16.08
C THR A 218 31.32 -13.92 16.04
N ALA A 219 30.59 -14.97 15.74
CA ALA A 219 31.10 -16.32 15.59
C ALA A 219 30.14 -17.21 14.79
N ALA A 220 30.68 -18.30 14.23
CA ALA A 220 29.94 -19.41 13.64
C ALA A 220 30.06 -20.66 14.52
N ARG A 221 28.94 -21.27 14.90
CA ARG A 221 28.93 -22.62 15.50
C ARG A 221 28.93 -23.66 14.40
N VAL A 222 29.87 -24.55 14.41
CA VAL A 222 30.14 -25.54 13.37
C VAL A 222 30.15 -26.95 13.99
N ALA A 223 29.50 -27.87 13.30
CA ALA A 223 29.51 -29.28 13.73
C ALA A 223 29.50 -30.23 12.52
N LYS A 224 29.92 -31.46 12.72
CA LYS A 224 29.64 -32.55 11.79
C LYS A 224 28.14 -32.81 11.72
N ILE A 225 27.65 -33.08 10.52
CA ILE A 225 26.24 -33.33 10.27
C ILE A 225 26.06 -34.67 9.56
N ASP A 226 24.92 -35.29 9.82
CA ASP A 226 24.40 -36.42 9.05
C ASP A 226 23.20 -35.90 8.27
N ILE A 227 23.35 -35.72 6.95
CA ILE A 227 22.33 -35.14 6.08
C ILE A 227 21.12 -36.04 5.97
N ASP A 228 21.36 -37.35 5.82
CA ASP A 228 20.28 -38.33 5.64
C ASP A 228 19.44 -38.50 6.90
N ALA A 229 20.09 -38.61 8.06
CA ALA A 229 19.42 -38.68 9.36
C ALA A 229 18.94 -37.33 9.89
N PHE A 230 19.25 -36.23 9.21
CA PHE A 230 18.96 -34.84 9.58
C PHE A 230 19.31 -34.53 11.05
N LYS A 231 20.58 -34.76 11.41
CA LYS A 231 21.05 -34.55 12.79
C LYS A 231 22.49 -34.06 12.83
N VAL A 232 22.84 -33.35 13.93
CA VAL A 232 24.21 -33.10 14.31
C VAL A 232 24.84 -34.39 14.81
N SER A 233 26.02 -34.77 14.27
CA SER A 233 26.68 -36.06 14.52
C SER A 233 28.03 -35.93 15.25
N GLY A 234 28.53 -34.72 15.54
CA GLY A 234 29.81 -34.47 16.19
C GLY A 234 29.75 -33.31 17.22
N PRO A 235 30.87 -33.08 17.92
CA PRO A 235 30.95 -31.96 18.84
C PRO A 235 30.85 -30.62 18.11
N VAL A 236 30.21 -29.64 18.78
CA VAL A 236 30.10 -28.28 18.26
C VAL A 236 31.37 -27.51 18.60
N GLN A 237 31.96 -26.85 17.60
CA GLN A 237 33.04 -25.90 17.77
C GLN A 237 32.60 -24.51 17.41
N GLU A 238 33.12 -23.50 18.08
CA GLU A 238 32.85 -22.09 17.75
C GLU A 238 34.05 -21.48 17.05
N LEU A 239 33.81 -20.86 15.90
CA LEU A 239 34.81 -20.16 15.10
C LEU A 239 34.50 -18.66 15.15
N ALA A 240 35.37 -17.87 15.73
CA ALA A 240 35.25 -16.42 15.73
C ALA A 240 35.33 -15.87 14.28
N CYS A 241 34.34 -15.09 13.88
CA CYS A 241 34.28 -14.44 12.56
C CYS A 241 33.33 -13.23 12.64
N ASP A 242 33.43 -12.31 11.69
CA ASP A 242 32.51 -11.18 11.55
C ASP A 242 31.62 -11.30 10.30
N THR A 243 31.91 -12.34 9.48
CA THR A 243 31.15 -12.61 8.25
C THR A 243 31.01 -14.12 8.05
N ILE A 244 29.80 -14.55 7.74
CA ILE A 244 29.50 -15.91 7.29
C ILE A 244 29.00 -15.82 5.85
N ALA A 245 29.72 -16.47 4.91
CA ALA A 245 29.23 -16.64 3.55
C ALA A 245 28.58 -18.01 3.39
N SER A 246 27.43 -18.11 2.70
CA SER A 246 26.77 -19.39 2.45
C SER A 246 26.54 -19.62 0.97
N SER A 247 26.70 -20.89 0.54
CA SER A 247 26.40 -21.36 -0.82
C SER A 247 25.77 -22.73 -0.79
N GLY A 248 24.49 -22.80 -1.12
CA GLY A 248 23.71 -24.04 -1.27
C GLY A 248 23.55 -24.51 -2.72
N GLY A 249 24.33 -23.93 -3.65
CA GLY A 249 24.22 -24.13 -5.10
C GLY A 249 23.38 -23.06 -5.78
N TYR A 250 22.97 -23.32 -7.01
CA TYR A 250 22.24 -22.37 -7.83
C TYR A 250 20.84 -22.87 -8.19
N SER A 251 19.90 -21.95 -8.24
CA SER A 251 18.51 -22.17 -8.68
C SER A 251 18.26 -21.39 -9.97
N PRO A 252 18.07 -22.08 -11.11
CA PRO A 252 17.76 -21.42 -12.38
C PRO A 252 16.54 -20.50 -12.27
N VAL A 253 16.56 -19.36 -12.97
CA VAL A 253 15.43 -18.40 -12.97
C VAL A 253 14.35 -18.90 -13.93
N ILE A 254 13.33 -19.52 -13.37
CA ILE A 254 12.22 -20.15 -14.10
C ILE A 254 10.95 -19.27 -14.18
N HIS A 255 10.96 -18.11 -13.54
CA HIS A 255 9.77 -17.26 -13.33
C HIS A 255 9.12 -16.85 -14.66
N LEU A 256 9.89 -16.30 -15.60
CA LEU A 256 9.34 -15.79 -16.86
C LEU A 256 8.72 -16.91 -17.71
N ALA A 257 9.34 -18.10 -17.76
CA ALA A 257 8.75 -19.25 -18.43
C ALA A 257 7.44 -19.69 -17.75
N SER A 258 7.40 -19.64 -16.42
CA SER A 258 6.19 -20.00 -15.66
C SER A 258 5.02 -19.03 -15.91
N HIS A 259 5.29 -17.73 -16.22
CA HIS A 259 4.24 -16.75 -16.54
C HIS A 259 3.35 -17.18 -17.73
N ILE A 260 3.91 -17.91 -18.68
CA ILE A 260 3.21 -18.42 -19.87
C ILE A 260 2.81 -19.90 -19.74
N GLY A 261 2.76 -20.42 -18.51
CA GLY A 261 2.30 -21.78 -18.23
C GLY A 261 3.31 -22.89 -18.48
N ALA A 262 4.57 -22.58 -18.76
CA ALA A 262 5.63 -23.58 -18.89
C ALA A 262 5.91 -24.24 -17.53
N ARG A 263 5.62 -25.51 -17.42
CA ARG A 263 5.83 -26.27 -16.17
C ARG A 263 7.31 -26.56 -15.99
N PRO A 264 7.93 -26.15 -14.86
CA PRO A 264 9.33 -26.45 -14.58
C PRO A 264 9.57 -27.96 -14.43
N THR A 265 10.78 -28.37 -14.82
CA THR A 265 11.24 -29.75 -14.71
C THR A 265 12.39 -29.84 -13.72
N TRP A 266 12.35 -30.78 -12.80
CA TRP A 266 13.42 -31.03 -11.83
C TRP A 266 14.62 -31.70 -12.48
N ARG A 267 15.84 -31.30 -12.09
CA ARG A 267 17.10 -31.90 -12.47
C ARG A 267 17.91 -32.23 -11.21
N ASP A 268 18.19 -33.52 -11.02
CA ASP A 268 18.93 -34.03 -9.84
C ASP A 268 20.39 -33.60 -9.83
N ASP A 269 21.02 -33.48 -11.00
CA ASP A 269 22.42 -33.10 -11.13
C ASP A 269 22.73 -31.64 -10.67
N ILE A 270 21.74 -30.78 -10.71
CA ILE A 270 21.86 -29.38 -10.25
C ILE A 270 21.00 -29.08 -9.00
N LEU A 271 20.29 -30.09 -8.50
CA LEU A 271 19.38 -29.96 -7.36
C LEU A 271 18.41 -28.76 -7.53
N GLY A 272 17.84 -28.61 -8.72
CA GLY A 272 17.02 -27.43 -9.05
C GLY A 272 16.04 -27.66 -10.20
N PHE A 273 15.08 -26.74 -10.32
CA PHE A 273 14.15 -26.74 -11.44
C PHE A 273 14.73 -25.94 -12.63
N VAL A 274 14.47 -26.40 -13.83
CA VAL A 274 14.73 -25.68 -15.08
C VAL A 274 13.44 -25.33 -15.79
N PRO A 275 13.41 -24.29 -16.66
CA PRO A 275 12.20 -23.93 -17.38
C PRO A 275 11.67 -25.08 -18.26
N GLY A 276 10.37 -25.25 -18.29
CA GLY A 276 9.72 -26.09 -19.29
C GLY A 276 9.84 -25.49 -20.68
N LEU A 277 9.64 -26.34 -21.70
CA LEU A 277 9.70 -25.91 -23.09
C LEU A 277 8.30 -25.52 -23.59
N VAL A 278 8.21 -24.34 -24.21
CA VAL A 278 7.03 -23.83 -24.91
C VAL A 278 7.43 -23.25 -26.26
N LYS A 279 6.51 -23.23 -27.23
CA LYS A 279 6.76 -22.70 -28.57
C LYS A 279 7.11 -21.20 -28.50
N GLY A 280 8.18 -20.80 -29.17
CA GLY A 280 8.63 -19.42 -29.24
C GLY A 280 9.58 -19.01 -28.14
N VAL A 281 9.92 -19.90 -27.21
CA VAL A 281 10.83 -19.68 -26.08
C VAL A 281 11.98 -20.65 -26.11
N GLN A 282 13.17 -20.14 -25.83
CA GLN A 282 14.37 -20.93 -25.60
C GLN A 282 15.02 -20.48 -24.28
N ALA A 283 15.66 -21.40 -23.58
CA ALA A 283 16.52 -21.08 -22.42
C ALA A 283 17.95 -21.50 -22.68
N CYS A 284 18.92 -20.74 -22.16
CA CYS A 284 20.33 -21.07 -22.30
C CYS A 284 21.13 -20.63 -21.06
N GLY A 285 22.30 -21.26 -20.89
CA GLY A 285 23.21 -21.01 -19.77
C GLY A 285 22.60 -21.34 -18.41
N GLY A 286 22.90 -20.54 -17.38
CA GLY A 286 22.42 -20.77 -16.02
C GLY A 286 20.91 -20.91 -15.87
N ALA A 287 20.13 -20.27 -16.73
CA ALA A 287 18.67 -20.45 -16.78
C ALA A 287 18.24 -21.87 -17.15
N LYS A 288 19.10 -22.59 -17.88
CA LYS A 288 18.89 -24.01 -18.26
C LYS A 288 19.66 -24.96 -17.33
N GLY A 289 20.43 -24.42 -16.37
CA GLY A 289 21.26 -25.21 -15.45
C GLY A 289 22.61 -25.59 -16.01
N THR A 290 23.12 -24.82 -16.98
CA THR A 290 24.48 -24.96 -17.54
C THR A 290 25.36 -23.87 -16.95
N TYR A 291 26.48 -24.24 -16.32
CA TYR A 291 27.33 -23.32 -15.58
C TYR A 291 28.79 -23.24 -16.09
N ALA A 292 29.29 -24.27 -16.80
CA ALA A 292 30.61 -24.23 -17.40
C ALA A 292 30.66 -23.17 -18.52
N LEU A 293 31.56 -22.19 -18.42
CA LEU A 293 31.59 -20.97 -19.25
C LEU A 293 31.61 -21.28 -20.77
N GLY A 294 32.41 -22.25 -21.19
CA GLY A 294 32.46 -22.65 -22.60
C GLY A 294 31.12 -23.17 -23.13
N ASP A 295 30.45 -24.00 -22.35
CA ASP A 295 29.15 -24.56 -22.72
C ASP A 295 28.06 -23.48 -22.68
N VAL A 296 28.10 -22.55 -21.72
CA VAL A 296 27.22 -21.39 -21.63
C VAL A 296 27.29 -20.52 -22.87
N LEU A 297 28.51 -20.25 -23.37
CA LEU A 297 28.72 -19.48 -24.59
C LEU A 297 28.19 -20.22 -25.82
N ALA A 298 28.49 -21.53 -25.94
CA ALA A 298 28.02 -22.37 -27.04
C ALA A 298 26.50 -22.47 -27.12
N GLU A 299 25.83 -22.71 -25.97
CA GLU A 299 24.37 -22.67 -25.88
C GLU A 299 23.77 -21.32 -26.26
N GLY A 300 24.41 -20.22 -25.85
CA GLY A 300 23.99 -18.88 -26.22
C GLY A 300 24.01 -18.67 -27.74
N VAL A 301 25.12 -19.00 -28.40
CA VAL A 301 25.25 -18.89 -29.88
C VAL A 301 24.22 -19.78 -30.57
N GLU A 302 24.08 -21.03 -30.14
CA GLU A 302 23.05 -21.94 -30.71
C GLU A 302 21.64 -21.38 -30.60
N ALA A 303 21.27 -20.85 -29.43
CA ALA A 303 19.96 -20.23 -29.22
C ALA A 303 19.74 -19.01 -30.10
N GLY A 304 20.76 -18.15 -30.28
CA GLY A 304 20.70 -16.97 -31.13
C GLY A 304 20.54 -17.33 -32.62
N ILE A 305 21.32 -18.28 -33.11
CA ILE A 305 21.22 -18.80 -34.50
C ILE A 305 19.84 -19.40 -34.74
N ARG A 306 19.35 -20.22 -33.83
CA ARG A 306 18.04 -20.89 -33.96
C ARG A 306 16.88 -19.89 -33.95
N ALA A 307 16.97 -18.87 -33.10
CA ALA A 307 15.96 -17.80 -33.02
C ALA A 307 15.96 -16.97 -34.32
N ALA A 308 17.12 -16.62 -34.83
CA ALA A 308 17.25 -15.92 -36.12
C ALA A 308 16.68 -16.72 -37.28
N ALA A 309 17.04 -18.02 -37.36
CA ALA A 309 16.52 -18.91 -38.39
C ALA A 309 14.97 -19.06 -38.35
N THR A 310 14.42 -19.18 -37.13
CA THR A 310 12.95 -19.29 -36.95
C THR A 310 12.22 -18.00 -37.36
N THR A 311 12.90 -16.87 -37.35
CA THR A 311 12.35 -15.57 -37.78
C THR A 311 12.71 -15.22 -39.24
N GLY A 312 13.26 -16.19 -40.02
CA GLY A 312 13.48 -16.07 -41.45
C GLY A 312 14.85 -15.49 -41.85
N HIS A 313 15.82 -15.45 -40.92
CA HIS A 313 17.17 -14.95 -41.18
C HIS A 313 18.14 -16.09 -41.40
N ALA A 314 19.11 -15.91 -42.32
CA ALA A 314 20.12 -16.93 -42.58
C ALA A 314 21.12 -17.01 -41.42
N ALA A 315 21.36 -18.24 -40.93
CA ALA A 315 22.30 -18.49 -39.88
C ALA A 315 23.73 -18.04 -40.25
N GLN A 316 24.39 -17.32 -39.35
CA GLN A 316 25.81 -17.02 -39.47
C GLN A 316 26.61 -17.65 -38.34
N THR A 317 27.79 -18.18 -38.67
CA THR A 317 28.66 -18.79 -37.67
C THR A 317 29.33 -17.69 -36.83
N VAL A 318 29.33 -17.89 -35.53
CA VAL A 318 30.02 -17.04 -34.54
C VAL A 318 31.20 -17.82 -33.98
N SER A 319 32.42 -17.31 -34.13
CA SER A 319 33.57 -17.86 -33.44
C SER A 319 33.48 -17.52 -31.97
N LEU A 320 33.62 -18.54 -31.12
CA LEU A 320 33.62 -18.40 -29.67
C LEU A 320 35.05 -18.33 -29.13
N PRO A 321 35.32 -17.54 -28.08
CA PRO A 321 36.58 -17.60 -27.39
C PRO A 321 36.74 -18.94 -26.66
N SER A 322 37.96 -19.36 -26.47
CA SER A 322 38.29 -20.56 -25.68
C SER A 322 38.15 -20.25 -24.20
N ALA A 323 37.26 -20.96 -23.50
CA ALA A 323 37.09 -20.87 -22.07
C ALA A 323 37.93 -21.95 -21.35
N GLU A 324 38.41 -21.62 -20.17
CA GLU A 324 39.04 -22.56 -19.26
C GLU A 324 38.05 -23.63 -18.83
N ARG A 325 38.47 -24.91 -18.88
CA ARG A 325 37.61 -26.03 -18.42
C ARG A 325 37.88 -26.33 -16.96
N LEU A 326 37.07 -25.79 -16.08
CA LEU A 326 37.14 -26.09 -14.67
C LEU A 326 36.42 -27.41 -14.35
N GLN A 327 37.00 -28.21 -13.45
CA GLN A 327 36.43 -29.42 -12.93
C GLN A 327 35.67 -29.12 -11.63
N TYR A 328 34.40 -29.49 -11.56
CA TYR A 328 33.57 -29.35 -10.39
C TYR A 328 33.21 -30.71 -9.80
N GLY A 329 33.30 -30.85 -8.48
CA GLY A 329 32.80 -32.00 -7.76
C GLY A 329 31.26 -31.95 -7.60
N PRO A 330 30.66 -33.13 -7.30
CA PRO A 330 29.21 -33.19 -7.09
C PRO A 330 28.81 -32.35 -5.86
N ALA A 331 27.68 -31.64 -5.96
CA ALA A 331 27.04 -30.96 -4.83
C ALA A 331 26.26 -31.98 -3.99
N VAL A 332 26.04 -31.66 -2.69
CA VAL A 332 25.13 -32.44 -1.83
C VAL A 332 23.85 -31.67 -1.53
N ALA A 333 22.77 -32.44 -1.36
CA ALA A 333 21.42 -31.89 -1.17
C ALA A 333 21.23 -31.34 0.27
N LEU A 334 21.85 -30.23 0.61
CA LEU A 334 21.71 -29.56 1.89
C LEU A 334 20.90 -28.26 1.71
N PHE A 335 19.63 -28.27 2.08
CA PHE A 335 18.74 -27.10 2.00
C PHE A 335 18.52 -26.46 3.37
N GLN A 336 18.30 -27.30 4.39
CA GLN A 336 18.23 -26.91 5.79
C GLN A 336 19.34 -27.61 6.57
N VAL A 337 20.06 -26.86 7.37
CA VAL A 337 21.10 -27.42 8.26
C VAL A 337 20.45 -27.92 9.56
N PRO A 338 20.71 -29.18 9.97
CA PRO A 338 20.21 -29.68 11.24
C PRO A 338 20.83 -28.91 12.42
N HIS A 339 20.08 -28.81 13.50
CA HIS A 339 20.49 -28.21 14.76
C HIS A 339 20.43 -29.23 15.89
N GLU A 340 21.16 -29.02 17.01
CA GLU A 340 21.10 -29.87 18.21
C GLU A 340 19.68 -29.96 18.81
N LYS A 341 18.86 -28.90 18.62
CA LYS A 341 17.45 -28.89 19.03
C LYS A 341 16.54 -29.13 17.82
N PRO A 342 15.39 -29.79 18.01
CA PRO A 342 14.40 -29.98 16.95
C PRO A 342 13.97 -28.62 16.33
N THR A 343 13.66 -28.59 15.05
CA THR A 343 13.27 -27.38 14.30
C THR A 343 12.18 -26.56 15.02
N LEU A 344 11.13 -27.21 15.54
CA LEU A 344 10.01 -26.55 16.25
C LEU A 344 10.37 -25.97 17.62
N ARG A 345 11.50 -26.33 18.20
CA ARG A 345 11.94 -25.91 19.54
C ARG A 345 13.34 -25.27 19.55
N GLY A 346 13.97 -25.23 18.40
CA GLY A 346 15.29 -24.64 18.17
C GLY A 346 15.24 -23.16 17.92
N PRO A 347 16.41 -22.54 17.73
CA PRO A 347 16.50 -21.18 17.24
C PRO A 347 15.86 -21.04 15.85
N LYS A 348 15.40 -19.82 15.51
CA LYS A 348 14.79 -19.56 14.19
C LYS A 348 15.80 -19.80 13.06
N GLN A 349 15.32 -20.46 12.03
CA GLN A 349 16.01 -20.71 10.77
C GLN A 349 15.14 -20.10 9.68
N PHE A 350 15.51 -18.96 9.13
CA PHE A 350 14.71 -18.23 8.15
C PHE A 350 14.87 -18.82 6.75
N VAL A 351 13.74 -19.06 6.09
CA VAL A 351 13.64 -19.52 4.70
C VAL A 351 13.33 -18.34 3.76
N ASP A 352 12.44 -17.45 4.20
CA ASP A 352 12.09 -16.23 3.49
C ASP A 352 12.30 -15.06 4.46
N LEU A 353 13.32 -14.25 4.18
CA LEU A 353 13.71 -13.12 5.02
C LEU A 353 12.78 -11.90 4.83
N GLN A 354 12.03 -11.83 3.74
CA GLN A 354 11.11 -10.73 3.49
C GLN A 354 9.82 -10.86 4.29
N ASN A 355 9.34 -12.11 4.44
CA ASN A 355 8.05 -12.41 5.10
C ASN A 355 8.23 -13.15 6.44
N ASP A 356 9.45 -13.18 6.97
CA ASP A 356 9.80 -13.86 8.24
C ASP A 356 9.40 -15.33 8.30
N VAL A 357 9.40 -16.02 7.16
CA VAL A 357 9.04 -17.44 7.10
C VAL A 357 10.21 -18.30 7.60
N THR A 358 9.92 -19.13 8.58
CA THR A 358 10.92 -20.03 9.19
C THR A 358 10.71 -21.50 8.80
N ALA A 359 11.75 -22.30 8.92
CA ALA A 359 11.65 -23.76 8.76
C ALA A 359 10.62 -24.36 9.73
N ALA A 360 10.52 -23.82 10.96
CA ALA A 360 9.52 -24.23 11.94
C ALA A 360 8.08 -23.96 11.48
N GLY A 361 7.84 -22.82 10.81
CA GLY A 361 6.54 -22.49 10.26
C GLY A 361 6.11 -23.45 9.14
N ILE A 362 7.04 -23.86 8.28
CA ILE A 362 6.78 -24.85 7.23
C ILE A 362 6.50 -26.25 7.84
N GLU A 363 7.30 -26.66 8.83
CA GLU A 363 7.08 -27.91 9.55
C GLU A 363 5.73 -27.91 10.27
N LEU A 364 5.32 -26.80 10.87
CA LEU A 364 4.00 -26.62 11.49
C LEU A 364 2.89 -26.77 10.45
N ALA A 365 3.01 -26.12 9.30
CA ALA A 365 2.02 -26.22 8.23
C ALA A 365 1.81 -27.67 7.78
N THR A 366 2.91 -28.44 7.59
CA THR A 366 2.79 -29.86 7.21
C THR A 366 2.15 -30.71 8.32
N ARG A 367 2.42 -30.39 9.59
CA ARG A 367 1.82 -31.10 10.73
C ARG A 367 0.33 -30.81 10.86
N GLU A 368 -0.12 -29.61 10.44
CA GLU A 368 -1.53 -29.23 10.39
C GLU A 368 -2.28 -29.78 9.16
N GLY A 369 -1.59 -30.55 8.30
CA GLY A 369 -2.20 -31.28 7.20
C GLY A 369 -2.04 -30.63 5.83
N PHE A 370 -1.26 -29.57 5.69
CA PHE A 370 -0.96 -28.98 4.37
C PHE A 370 0.09 -29.83 3.65
N GLU A 371 -0.27 -30.42 2.51
CA GLU A 371 0.61 -31.27 1.71
C GLU A 371 1.09 -30.60 0.41
N SER A 372 0.30 -29.69 -0.16
CA SER A 372 0.65 -28.98 -1.38
C SER A 372 1.50 -27.76 -1.06
N ILE A 373 2.60 -27.57 -1.79
CA ILE A 373 3.46 -26.39 -1.62
C ILE A 373 2.70 -25.06 -1.85
N GLU A 374 1.69 -25.03 -2.73
CA GLU A 374 0.85 -23.87 -2.97
C GLU A 374 -0.01 -23.50 -1.75
N HIS A 375 -0.44 -24.48 -0.97
CA HIS A 375 -1.16 -24.21 0.28
C HIS A 375 -0.19 -23.84 1.40
N ILE A 376 0.96 -24.51 1.52
CA ILE A 376 2.01 -24.15 2.48
C ILE A 376 2.49 -22.72 2.25
N LYS A 377 2.67 -22.33 0.98
CA LYS A 377 3.00 -20.95 0.58
C LYS A 377 1.99 -19.93 1.12
N ARG A 378 0.68 -20.20 0.98
CA ARG A 378 -0.38 -19.30 1.45
C ARG A 378 -0.48 -19.25 2.96
N TYR A 379 -0.29 -20.40 3.61
CA TYR A 379 -0.31 -20.49 5.07
C TYR A 379 0.85 -19.71 5.71
N THR A 380 2.05 -19.78 5.13
CA THR A 380 3.28 -19.20 5.67
C THR A 380 3.65 -17.85 5.11
N ALA A 381 3.02 -17.41 4.01
CA ALA A 381 3.42 -16.28 3.16
C ALA A 381 4.78 -16.44 2.45
N MET A 382 5.30 -17.67 2.34
CA MET A 382 6.56 -17.96 1.65
C MET A 382 6.51 -17.54 0.18
N GLY A 383 7.50 -16.77 -0.28
CA GLY A 383 7.62 -16.37 -1.68
C GLY A 383 6.56 -15.37 -2.15
N PHE A 384 5.97 -14.61 -1.23
CA PHE A 384 5.06 -13.51 -1.53
C PHE A 384 5.84 -12.21 -1.77
N GLY A 385 5.11 -11.19 -2.24
CA GLY A 385 5.63 -9.84 -2.38
C GLY A 385 6.76 -9.73 -3.41
N THR A 386 7.75 -8.90 -3.12
CA THR A 386 8.83 -8.57 -4.05
C THR A 386 9.86 -9.69 -4.23
N ASP A 387 10.01 -10.60 -3.26
CA ASP A 387 10.92 -11.73 -3.35
C ASP A 387 10.46 -12.74 -4.41
N GLN A 388 9.17 -12.98 -4.56
CA GLN A 388 8.63 -13.99 -5.49
C GLN A 388 9.31 -15.36 -5.37
N GLY A 389 9.81 -15.68 -4.16
CA GLY A 389 10.46 -16.96 -3.86
C GLY A 389 11.83 -17.17 -4.50
N LYS A 390 12.51 -16.12 -4.95
CA LYS A 390 13.81 -16.22 -5.64
C LYS A 390 14.87 -16.93 -4.81
N LEU A 391 14.90 -16.68 -3.51
CA LEU A 391 15.90 -17.30 -2.61
C LEU A 391 15.34 -18.49 -1.82
N GLY A 392 14.07 -18.44 -1.40
CA GLY A 392 13.52 -19.35 -0.39
C GLY A 392 12.72 -20.53 -0.91
N ASN A 393 12.14 -20.45 -2.14
CA ASN A 393 11.15 -21.45 -2.59
C ASN A 393 11.70 -22.89 -2.60
N ILE A 394 12.88 -23.13 -3.16
CA ILE A 394 13.45 -24.48 -3.22
C ILE A 394 13.77 -25.00 -1.82
N ASN A 395 14.31 -24.16 -0.95
CA ASN A 395 14.59 -24.52 0.45
C ASN A 395 13.28 -24.87 1.18
N GLY A 396 12.22 -24.09 0.98
CA GLY A 396 10.90 -24.37 1.56
C GLY A 396 10.28 -25.65 1.03
N MET A 397 10.38 -25.90 -0.28
CA MET A 397 9.94 -27.17 -0.88
C MET A 397 10.70 -28.36 -0.32
N ALA A 398 12.02 -28.25 -0.16
CA ALA A 398 12.87 -29.31 0.42
C ALA A 398 12.50 -29.61 1.89
N ILE A 399 12.23 -28.57 2.69
CA ILE A 399 11.78 -28.73 4.08
C ILE A 399 10.42 -29.43 4.12
N ALA A 400 9.45 -28.99 3.30
CA ALA A 400 8.14 -29.62 3.20
C ALA A 400 8.25 -31.08 2.73
N ALA A 401 9.07 -31.36 1.70
CA ALA A 401 9.32 -32.70 1.19
C ALA A 401 9.86 -33.64 2.27
N ARG A 402 10.85 -33.18 3.02
CA ARG A 402 11.40 -33.95 4.16
C ARG A 402 10.33 -34.25 5.22
N CYS A 403 9.53 -33.24 5.61
CA CYS A 403 8.47 -33.41 6.60
C CYS A 403 7.38 -34.38 6.12
N LEU A 404 7.03 -34.34 4.84
CA LEU A 404 6.03 -35.20 4.21
C LEU A 404 6.57 -36.57 3.76
N LYS A 405 7.89 -36.79 3.86
CA LYS A 405 8.60 -37.98 3.36
C LYS A 405 8.35 -38.22 1.86
N ARG A 406 8.43 -37.17 1.07
CA ARG A 406 8.29 -37.13 -0.39
C ARG A 406 9.55 -36.54 -1.01
N SER A 407 9.72 -36.71 -2.32
CA SER A 407 10.73 -35.98 -3.08
C SER A 407 10.28 -34.53 -3.32
N ILE A 408 11.24 -33.66 -3.63
CA ILE A 408 10.93 -32.22 -3.92
C ILE A 408 9.94 -32.10 -5.11
N PRO A 409 10.10 -32.83 -6.25
CA PRO A 409 9.14 -32.78 -7.34
C PRO A 409 7.71 -33.21 -6.96
N GLU A 410 7.57 -34.14 -6.00
CA GLU A 410 6.26 -34.66 -5.58
C GLU A 410 5.46 -33.69 -4.72
N VAL A 411 6.09 -32.77 -3.98
CA VAL A 411 5.37 -31.71 -3.28
C VAL A 411 4.95 -30.59 -4.22
N GLY A 412 5.44 -30.60 -5.46
CA GLY A 412 5.12 -29.67 -6.52
C GLY A 412 5.98 -28.41 -6.51
N THR A 413 5.68 -27.49 -7.41
CA THR A 413 6.32 -26.18 -7.51
C THR A 413 5.30 -25.08 -7.28
N THR A 414 5.76 -23.94 -6.78
CA THR A 414 4.94 -22.73 -6.72
C THR A 414 4.73 -22.17 -8.12
N VAL A 415 3.54 -21.61 -8.37
CA VAL A 415 3.23 -20.91 -9.62
C VAL A 415 3.66 -19.46 -9.51
N PHE A 416 4.50 -19.02 -10.45
CA PHE A 416 4.95 -17.64 -10.53
C PHE A 416 4.04 -16.87 -11.47
N ARG A 417 3.73 -15.62 -11.08
CA ARG A 417 2.86 -14.71 -11.82
C ARG A 417 3.62 -13.42 -12.18
N PRO A 418 3.23 -12.72 -13.25
CA PRO A 418 3.67 -11.33 -13.42
C PRO A 418 3.25 -10.49 -12.17
N ASN A 419 4.09 -9.59 -11.68
CA ASN A 419 5.37 -9.17 -12.26
C ASN A 419 6.54 -9.93 -11.58
N TYR A 420 7.62 -10.17 -12.33
CA TYR A 420 8.85 -10.76 -11.78
C TYR A 420 9.50 -9.85 -10.72
N THR A 421 9.49 -8.54 -10.96
CA THR A 421 9.89 -7.50 -9.99
C THR A 421 8.79 -6.45 -9.91
N PRO A 422 8.70 -5.68 -8.81
CA PRO A 422 7.73 -4.61 -8.69
C PRO A 422 7.84 -3.59 -9.83
N VAL A 423 6.69 -3.14 -10.32
CA VAL A 423 6.55 -2.07 -11.31
C VAL A 423 5.67 -0.98 -10.71
N THR A 424 6.10 0.27 -10.82
CA THR A 424 5.33 1.39 -10.29
C THR A 424 4.05 1.63 -11.10
N PHE A 425 2.98 2.06 -10.45
CA PHE A 425 1.74 2.42 -11.13
C PHE A 425 1.97 3.49 -12.22
N GLY A 426 2.83 4.47 -11.96
CA GLY A 426 3.17 5.49 -12.94
C GLY A 426 3.80 4.95 -14.23
N ALA A 427 4.63 3.89 -14.15
CA ALA A 427 5.19 3.23 -15.34
C ALA A 427 4.13 2.49 -16.15
N ILE A 428 3.13 1.87 -15.47
CA ILE A 428 2.02 1.16 -16.12
C ILE A 428 1.06 2.13 -16.80
N VAL A 429 0.64 3.17 -16.09
CA VAL A 429 -0.33 4.18 -16.57
C VAL A 429 0.23 4.99 -17.72
N GLY A 430 1.51 5.38 -17.65
CA GLY A 430 2.16 6.21 -18.66
C GLY A 430 1.65 7.66 -18.64
N ARG A 431 2.01 8.42 -19.68
CA ARG A 431 1.79 9.87 -19.74
C ARG A 431 0.41 10.33 -20.24
N HIS A 432 -0.40 9.42 -20.75
CA HIS A 432 -1.67 9.75 -21.42
C HIS A 432 -2.91 9.55 -20.55
N CYS A 433 -2.74 9.31 -19.26
CA CYS A 433 -3.83 8.96 -18.35
C CYS A 433 -3.96 9.92 -17.17
N ARG A 434 -3.47 11.17 -17.30
CA ARG A 434 -3.46 12.13 -16.19
C ARG A 434 -4.82 12.29 -15.55
N ASP A 435 -5.81 12.73 -16.35
CA ASP A 435 -7.16 13.00 -15.86
C ASP A 435 -7.96 11.71 -15.57
N LEU A 436 -7.58 10.58 -16.20
CA LEU A 436 -8.19 9.27 -15.97
C LEU A 436 -7.57 8.49 -14.82
N PHE A 437 -6.33 8.86 -14.43
CA PHE A 437 -5.64 8.19 -13.33
C PHE A 437 -6.19 8.60 -11.96
N ASP A 438 -6.47 9.88 -11.80
CA ASP A 438 -7.05 10.45 -10.59
C ASP A 438 -8.16 11.42 -11.00
N PRO A 439 -9.34 10.87 -11.38
CA PRO A 439 -10.43 11.70 -11.88
C PRO A 439 -10.97 12.59 -10.76
N GLU A 440 -11.06 13.88 -11.06
CA GLU A 440 -11.64 14.87 -10.17
C GLU A 440 -13.12 15.08 -10.49
N ARG A 441 -13.90 15.35 -9.46
CA ARG A 441 -15.32 15.70 -9.56
C ARG A 441 -15.52 17.13 -9.12
N TYR A 442 -16.34 17.86 -9.88
CA TYR A 442 -16.64 19.26 -9.65
C TYR A 442 -18.13 19.48 -9.50
N THR A 443 -18.49 20.38 -8.60
CA THR A 443 -19.87 20.85 -8.52
C THR A 443 -20.22 21.75 -9.72
N ALA A 444 -21.48 22.00 -9.95
CA ALA A 444 -21.94 22.94 -10.98
C ALA A 444 -21.50 24.40 -10.70
N LEU A 445 -21.02 24.66 -9.49
CA LEU A 445 -20.57 26.00 -9.04
C LEU A 445 -19.03 26.13 -9.01
N HIS A 446 -18.29 25.06 -9.31
CA HIS A 446 -16.83 25.01 -9.17
C HIS A 446 -16.12 26.20 -9.82
N GLN A 447 -16.46 26.53 -11.06
CA GLN A 447 -15.82 27.62 -11.78
C GLN A 447 -15.99 28.97 -11.07
N TRP A 448 -17.15 29.23 -10.46
CA TRP A 448 -17.37 30.44 -9.69
C TRP A 448 -16.48 30.50 -8.44
N HIS A 449 -16.27 29.39 -7.78
CA HIS A 449 -15.38 29.29 -6.62
C HIS A 449 -13.92 29.58 -7.01
N VAL A 450 -13.47 29.02 -8.14
CA VAL A 450 -12.13 29.29 -8.70
C VAL A 450 -11.95 30.78 -9.00
N GLU A 451 -12.92 31.41 -9.67
CA GLU A 451 -12.89 32.82 -10.01
C GLU A 451 -12.90 33.74 -8.79
N ARG A 452 -13.43 33.28 -7.66
CA ARG A 452 -13.41 33.99 -6.37
C ARG A 452 -12.17 33.71 -5.53
N GLY A 453 -11.25 32.89 -6.02
CA GLY A 453 -10.01 32.57 -5.34
C GLY A 453 -10.19 31.66 -4.13
N ALA A 454 -11.21 30.79 -4.15
CA ALA A 454 -11.36 29.77 -3.12
C ALA A 454 -10.18 28.82 -3.12
N GLU A 455 -9.72 28.44 -1.93
CA GLU A 455 -8.87 27.27 -1.74
C GLU A 455 -9.74 26.03 -1.63
N PHE A 456 -9.23 24.87 -2.09
CA PHE A 456 -10.02 23.64 -2.19
C PHE A 456 -9.45 22.53 -1.32
N GLU A 457 -10.33 21.74 -0.74
CA GLU A 457 -9.99 20.44 -0.15
C GLU A 457 -10.49 19.29 -1.01
N ASP A 458 -9.82 18.13 -0.90
CA ASP A 458 -10.22 16.89 -1.55
C ASP A 458 -11.00 16.00 -0.59
N VAL A 459 -12.24 15.63 -1.00
CA VAL A 459 -13.03 14.63 -0.29
C VAL A 459 -13.41 13.51 -1.28
N GLY A 460 -12.65 12.42 -1.22
CA GLY A 460 -12.65 11.46 -2.31
C GLY A 460 -12.20 12.12 -3.60
N GLN A 461 -13.05 12.07 -4.63
CA GLN A 461 -12.77 12.72 -5.93
C GLN A 461 -13.28 14.17 -6.01
N TRP A 462 -14.05 14.63 -5.03
CA TRP A 462 -14.65 15.95 -5.05
C TRP A 462 -13.66 17.03 -4.63
N LYS A 463 -13.62 18.13 -5.44
CA LYS A 463 -13.01 19.41 -5.05
C LYS A 463 -14.07 20.25 -4.36
N ARG A 464 -13.90 20.54 -3.07
CA ARG A 464 -14.82 21.35 -2.27
C ARG A 464 -14.16 22.67 -1.89
N PRO A 465 -14.87 23.83 -1.95
CA PRO A 465 -14.33 25.08 -1.41
C PRO A 465 -14.02 24.92 0.08
N TRP A 466 -12.77 25.06 0.45
CA TRP A 466 -12.29 24.89 1.81
C TRP A 466 -12.41 26.19 2.61
N TYR A 467 -11.89 27.31 2.05
CA TYR A 467 -12.07 28.68 2.56
C TYR A 467 -11.84 29.69 1.44
N TYR A 468 -12.19 30.99 1.69
CA TYR A 468 -12.07 32.06 0.69
C TYR A 468 -11.15 33.14 1.20
N PRO A 469 -9.83 33.11 0.92
CA PRO A 469 -8.91 34.15 1.36
C PRO A 469 -9.16 35.46 0.62
N GLN A 470 -9.22 36.58 1.36
CA GLN A 470 -9.31 37.91 0.77
C GLN A 470 -7.92 38.56 0.71
N LYS A 471 -7.71 39.43 -0.29
CA LYS A 471 -6.49 40.22 -0.37
C LYS A 471 -6.45 41.20 0.78
N ARG A 472 -5.33 41.29 1.49
CA ARG A 472 -5.14 42.26 2.56
C ARG A 472 -5.16 43.67 2.02
N ALA A 473 -5.95 44.60 2.62
CA ALA A 473 -6.01 45.96 2.22
C ALA A 473 -4.64 46.64 2.41
N GLY A 474 -4.10 47.24 1.35
CA GLY A 474 -2.82 47.95 1.38
C GLY A 474 -1.58 47.04 1.22
N ALA A 475 -1.71 45.75 0.98
CA ALA A 475 -0.57 44.87 0.75
C ALA A 475 0.11 45.17 -0.59
N VAL A 476 1.41 45.49 -0.54
CA VAL A 476 2.21 45.91 -1.71
C VAL A 476 2.46 44.70 -2.66
N ASN A 477 2.40 43.48 -2.17
CA ASN A 477 2.73 42.25 -2.90
C ASN A 477 1.52 41.33 -3.14
N GLY A 478 0.28 41.79 -2.97
CA GLY A 478 -0.92 40.96 -3.17
C GLY A 478 -1.11 39.86 -2.11
N GLU A 479 -0.59 40.04 -0.91
CA GLU A 479 -0.72 39.15 0.24
C GLU A 479 -2.19 38.91 0.59
N CYS A 480 -2.59 37.68 0.72
CA CYS A 480 -3.94 37.24 1.11
C CYS A 480 -4.02 36.97 2.62
N GLU A 481 -5.24 36.87 3.13
CA GLU A 481 -5.53 36.37 4.46
C GLU A 481 -4.97 34.94 4.61
N SER A 482 -4.50 34.58 5.79
CA SER A 482 -4.26 33.19 6.18
C SER A 482 -5.59 32.46 6.30
N MET A 483 -5.55 31.13 6.30
CA MET A 483 -6.73 30.29 6.53
C MET A 483 -7.46 30.68 7.82
N ALA A 484 -6.72 30.85 8.92
CA ALA A 484 -7.30 31.20 10.20
C ALA A 484 -8.05 32.57 10.17
N GLU A 485 -7.50 33.56 9.47
CA GLU A 485 -8.14 34.89 9.32
C GLU A 485 -9.39 34.80 8.43
N ALA A 486 -9.32 34.06 7.31
CA ALA A 486 -10.44 33.88 6.41
C ALA A 486 -11.58 33.13 7.10
N VAL A 487 -11.29 32.02 7.77
CA VAL A 487 -12.26 31.23 8.52
C VAL A 487 -12.90 32.00 9.66
N ALA A 488 -12.11 32.80 10.40
CA ALA A 488 -12.66 33.66 11.45
C ALA A 488 -13.66 34.67 10.88
N ARG A 489 -13.34 35.36 9.79
CA ARG A 489 -14.21 36.29 9.09
C ARG A 489 -15.50 35.60 8.59
N GLU A 490 -15.38 34.43 8.01
CA GLU A 490 -16.51 33.65 7.52
C GLU A 490 -17.42 33.18 8.67
N CYS A 491 -16.86 32.70 9.79
CA CYS A 491 -17.62 32.35 10.98
C CYS A 491 -18.44 33.53 11.54
N LEU A 492 -17.82 34.71 11.64
CA LEU A 492 -18.51 35.91 12.08
C LEU A 492 -19.64 36.31 11.12
N ALA A 493 -19.42 36.24 9.81
CA ALA A 493 -20.44 36.56 8.82
C ALA A 493 -21.66 35.64 8.95
N VAL A 494 -21.45 34.31 9.16
CA VAL A 494 -22.54 33.36 9.38
C VAL A 494 -23.30 33.62 10.68
N ARG A 495 -22.59 33.92 11.77
CA ARG A 495 -23.19 34.15 13.10
C ARG A 495 -23.95 35.48 13.20
N GLU A 496 -23.44 36.52 12.54
CA GLU A 496 -23.99 37.90 12.66
C GLU A 496 -24.96 38.30 11.54
N LYS A 497 -24.78 37.71 10.33
CA LYS A 497 -25.55 38.10 9.13
C LYS A 497 -26.07 36.91 8.36
N VAL A 498 -25.46 36.61 7.22
CA VAL A 498 -25.80 35.43 6.39
C VAL A 498 -24.59 34.93 5.61
N GLY A 499 -24.34 33.66 5.71
CA GLY A 499 -23.36 32.93 4.87
C GLY A 499 -24.03 32.03 3.86
N ILE A 500 -23.27 31.66 2.81
CA ILE A 500 -23.70 30.68 1.80
C ILE A 500 -22.60 29.65 1.56
N LEU A 501 -22.99 28.38 1.54
CA LEU A 501 -22.11 27.23 1.28
C LEU A 501 -22.62 26.42 0.09
N ASP A 502 -21.70 25.97 -0.76
CA ASP A 502 -21.96 24.92 -1.76
C ASP A 502 -21.89 23.55 -1.09
N ALA A 503 -23.03 22.98 -0.77
CA ALA A 503 -23.20 21.66 -0.17
C ALA A 503 -23.55 20.58 -1.21
N SER A 504 -23.31 20.83 -2.50
CA SER A 504 -23.72 19.92 -3.60
C SER A 504 -23.06 18.55 -3.54
N THR A 505 -21.91 18.42 -2.86
CA THR A 505 -21.16 17.16 -2.77
C THR A 505 -21.72 16.15 -1.79
N LEU A 506 -22.68 16.52 -0.92
CA LEU A 506 -23.37 15.58 -0.04
C LEU A 506 -24.01 14.48 -0.87
N GLY A 507 -23.84 13.23 -0.45
CA GLY A 507 -24.52 12.10 -1.08
C GLY A 507 -26.04 12.27 -1.04
N LYS A 508 -26.72 11.96 -2.14
CA LYS A 508 -28.18 12.01 -2.26
C LYS A 508 -28.65 10.73 -2.92
N ILE A 509 -29.46 9.98 -2.19
CA ILE A 509 -30.07 8.73 -2.64
C ILE A 509 -31.58 8.90 -2.66
N ASP A 510 -32.17 8.72 -3.84
CA ASP A 510 -33.62 8.68 -4.03
C ASP A 510 -34.10 7.27 -3.73
N ILE A 511 -35.09 7.14 -2.85
CA ILE A 511 -35.62 5.86 -2.38
C ILE A 511 -37.13 5.84 -2.63
N GLN A 512 -37.57 4.90 -3.46
CA GLN A 512 -38.96 4.78 -3.87
C GLN A 512 -39.46 3.33 -3.70
N GLY A 513 -40.74 3.18 -3.47
CA GLY A 513 -41.40 1.89 -3.40
C GLY A 513 -42.39 1.78 -2.23
N PRO A 514 -43.36 0.88 -2.32
CA PRO A 514 -44.35 0.67 -1.25
C PRO A 514 -43.71 0.34 0.12
N ASP A 515 -42.59 -0.38 0.09
CA ASP A 515 -41.88 -0.83 1.29
C ASP A 515 -40.70 0.06 1.69
N ALA A 516 -40.50 1.22 1.03
CA ALA A 516 -39.41 2.14 1.31
C ALA A 516 -39.35 2.56 2.80
N ARG A 517 -40.51 2.77 3.40
CA ARG A 517 -40.63 3.15 4.82
C ARG A 517 -40.19 2.03 5.77
N ASP A 518 -40.60 0.78 5.48
CA ASP A 518 -40.21 -0.39 6.25
C ASP A 518 -38.69 -0.65 6.12
N PHE A 519 -38.18 -0.54 4.91
CA PHE A 519 -36.73 -0.66 4.66
C PHE A 519 -35.91 0.39 5.46
N LEU A 520 -36.27 1.66 5.39
CA LEU A 520 -35.64 2.72 6.18
C LEU A 520 -35.71 2.47 7.68
N ALA A 521 -36.84 1.90 8.16
CA ALA A 521 -36.99 1.56 9.54
C ALA A 521 -36.09 0.41 10.01
N ARG A 522 -35.67 -0.48 9.10
CA ARG A 522 -34.67 -1.55 9.39
C ARG A 522 -33.23 -1.09 9.29
N VAL A 523 -32.94 -0.11 8.45
CA VAL A 523 -31.60 0.42 8.23
C VAL A 523 -31.18 1.40 9.32
N TYR A 524 -32.06 2.36 9.67
CA TYR A 524 -31.74 3.38 10.65
C TYR A 524 -31.99 2.95 12.08
N THR A 525 -31.24 3.52 13.02
CA THR A 525 -31.44 3.29 14.46
C THR A 525 -32.78 3.83 14.96
N ASN A 526 -33.27 4.96 14.44
CA ASN A 526 -34.50 5.63 14.84
C ASN A 526 -35.73 5.18 14.02
N LYS A 527 -36.92 5.67 14.42
CA LYS A 527 -38.24 5.26 13.87
C LYS A 527 -38.59 6.07 12.63
N TRP A 528 -39.05 5.39 11.57
CA TRP A 528 -39.40 6.02 10.29
C TRP A 528 -40.90 5.87 9.96
N GLU A 529 -41.61 5.00 10.62
CA GLU A 529 -42.99 4.62 10.29
C GLU A 529 -43.96 5.80 10.30
N LYS A 530 -43.68 6.82 11.12
CA LYS A 530 -44.58 7.98 11.31
C LYS A 530 -43.97 9.28 10.72
N LEU A 531 -42.97 9.21 9.87
CA LEU A 531 -42.45 10.42 9.25
C LEU A 531 -43.44 10.91 8.18
N ALA A 532 -44.09 12.04 8.45
CA ALA A 532 -45.10 12.58 7.54
C ALA A 532 -44.47 13.19 6.28
N VAL A 533 -45.20 13.22 5.17
CA VAL A 533 -44.85 13.98 3.97
C VAL A 533 -44.61 15.45 4.32
N GLY A 534 -43.58 16.05 3.77
CA GLY A 534 -43.14 17.42 4.08
C GLY A 534 -42.24 17.53 5.31
N LYS A 535 -41.88 16.41 5.95
CA LYS A 535 -40.99 16.36 7.12
C LYS A 535 -39.66 15.69 6.79
N CYS A 536 -38.63 16.10 7.52
CA CYS A 536 -37.27 15.55 7.51
C CYS A 536 -36.99 14.90 8.86
N ARG A 537 -36.06 13.98 8.88
CA ARG A 537 -35.51 13.39 10.10
C ARG A 537 -34.03 13.10 9.95
N TYR A 538 -33.24 13.55 10.93
CA TYR A 538 -31.88 13.10 11.08
C TYR A 538 -31.85 11.62 11.43
N GLY A 539 -31.07 10.84 10.76
CA GLY A 539 -30.93 9.39 10.93
C GLY A 539 -29.48 9.01 11.15
N LEU A 540 -29.30 7.99 11.98
CA LEU A 540 -28.00 7.41 12.27
C LEU A 540 -28.00 5.93 11.85
N MET A 541 -27.00 5.50 11.09
CA MET A 541 -26.84 4.14 10.63
C MET A 541 -25.71 3.46 11.39
N CYS A 542 -25.91 2.20 11.75
CA CYS A 542 -24.91 1.33 12.35
C CYS A 542 -24.63 0.14 11.44
N LYS A 543 -23.41 -0.40 11.51
CA LYS A 543 -23.13 -1.75 11.00
C LYS A 543 -23.74 -2.80 11.94
N ASP A 544 -23.68 -4.03 11.52
CA ASP A 544 -24.16 -5.19 12.30
C ASP A 544 -23.43 -5.38 13.64
N ASP A 545 -22.22 -4.82 13.80
CA ASP A 545 -21.46 -4.75 15.04
C ASP A 545 -21.93 -3.66 16.01
N GLY A 546 -22.87 -2.79 15.60
CA GLY A 546 -23.42 -1.69 16.38
C GLY A 546 -22.63 -0.39 16.33
N MET A 547 -21.53 -0.35 15.57
CA MET A 547 -20.72 0.86 15.38
C MET A 547 -21.34 1.78 14.34
N VAL A 548 -21.24 3.09 14.58
CA VAL A 548 -21.74 4.11 13.66
C VAL A 548 -20.99 4.03 12.32
N THR A 549 -21.73 4.02 11.21
CA THR A 549 -21.18 3.93 9.87
C THR A 549 -21.43 5.16 8.99
N ASP A 550 -22.61 5.76 9.08
CA ASP A 550 -22.96 7.02 8.42
C ASP A 550 -24.17 7.67 9.09
N ASP A 551 -24.39 8.92 8.75
CA ASP A 551 -25.52 9.72 9.21
C ASP A 551 -26.07 10.59 8.08
N GLY A 552 -27.18 11.24 8.31
CA GLY A 552 -27.73 12.19 7.35
C GLY A 552 -29.18 12.53 7.65
N VAL A 553 -29.74 13.40 6.81
CA VAL A 553 -31.14 13.77 6.88
C VAL A 553 -31.92 13.08 5.76
N THR A 554 -32.92 12.30 6.13
CA THR A 554 -33.86 11.72 5.16
C THR A 554 -35.20 12.45 5.22
N SER A 555 -35.72 12.83 4.05
CA SER A 555 -36.91 13.63 3.86
C SER A 555 -38.00 12.80 3.20
N CYS A 556 -39.20 12.82 3.76
CA CYS A 556 -40.38 12.17 3.17
C CYS A 556 -40.98 13.09 2.09
N LEU A 557 -40.75 12.77 0.81
CA LEU A 557 -41.22 13.56 -0.31
C LEU A 557 -42.67 13.25 -0.70
N ALA A 558 -43.01 11.97 -0.63
CA ALA A 558 -44.36 11.46 -0.80
C ALA A 558 -44.53 10.19 0.07
N GLU A 559 -45.70 9.57 0.08
CA GLU A 559 -45.99 8.38 0.91
C GLU A 559 -44.93 7.26 0.72
N ASN A 560 -44.56 7.02 -0.53
CA ASN A 560 -43.64 5.96 -0.93
C ASN A 560 -42.34 6.54 -1.59
N HIS A 561 -41.94 7.77 -1.24
CA HIS A 561 -40.84 8.45 -1.85
C HIS A 561 -40.02 9.24 -0.81
N PHE A 562 -38.73 8.92 -0.67
CA PHE A 562 -37.83 9.54 0.28
C PHE A 562 -36.56 10.02 -0.45
N LEU A 563 -36.00 11.11 0.05
CA LEU A 563 -34.66 11.58 -0.32
C LEU A 563 -33.75 11.43 0.91
N MET A 564 -32.79 10.55 0.84
CA MET A 564 -31.75 10.35 1.85
C MET A 564 -30.53 11.18 1.50
N THR A 565 -29.97 11.90 2.48
CA THR A 565 -28.62 12.45 2.36
C THR A 565 -27.62 11.59 3.16
N THR A 566 -26.37 11.55 2.71
CA THR A 566 -25.25 10.85 3.34
C THR A 566 -24.04 11.77 3.39
N THR A 567 -22.99 11.36 4.11
CA THR A 567 -21.71 12.06 4.01
C THR A 567 -21.19 12.03 2.56
N THR A 568 -20.39 13.03 2.17
CA THR A 568 -19.80 13.14 0.83
C THR A 568 -18.99 11.89 0.49
N GLY A 569 -18.10 11.48 1.40
CA GLY A 569 -17.24 10.30 1.21
C GLY A 569 -17.99 8.98 1.28
N GLY A 570 -19.12 8.91 2.01
CA GLY A 570 -19.94 7.73 2.20
C GLY A 570 -20.92 7.43 1.07
N ALA A 571 -21.20 8.38 0.17
CA ALA A 571 -22.32 8.31 -0.77
C ALA A 571 -22.42 7.01 -1.58
N ALA A 572 -21.31 6.57 -2.19
CA ALA A 572 -21.29 5.32 -2.96
C ALA A 572 -21.38 4.08 -2.07
N ALA A 573 -20.63 4.06 -0.96
CA ALA A 573 -20.58 2.93 -0.04
C ALA A 573 -21.93 2.69 0.64
N ILE A 574 -22.65 3.76 0.97
CA ILE A 574 -24.01 3.63 1.56
C ILE A 574 -25.00 3.10 0.54
N LEU A 575 -24.98 3.57 -0.71
CA LEU A 575 -25.85 3.01 -1.75
C LEU A 575 -25.59 1.51 -1.94
N GLU A 576 -24.32 1.11 -2.08
CA GLU A 576 -23.92 -0.30 -2.19
C GLU A 576 -24.37 -1.12 -0.98
N TRP A 577 -24.25 -0.56 0.23
CA TRP A 577 -24.65 -1.21 1.46
C TRP A 577 -26.18 -1.37 1.58
N LEU A 578 -26.97 -0.37 1.13
CA LEU A 578 -28.43 -0.48 1.06
C LEU A 578 -28.85 -1.59 0.08
N GLU A 579 -28.24 -1.62 -1.11
CA GLU A 579 -28.48 -2.65 -2.11
C GLU A 579 -28.08 -4.05 -1.61
N LEU A 580 -26.96 -4.17 -0.89
CA LEU A 580 -26.52 -5.44 -0.30
C LEU A 580 -27.58 -5.98 0.66
N TRP A 581 -28.03 -5.18 1.64
CA TRP A 581 -29.04 -5.61 2.59
C TRP A 581 -30.37 -5.94 1.93
N HIS A 582 -30.77 -5.17 0.92
CA HIS A 582 -31.98 -5.45 0.16
C HIS A 582 -31.87 -6.80 -0.57
N GLN A 583 -30.79 -7.03 -1.29
CA GLN A 583 -30.63 -8.24 -2.13
C GLN A 583 -30.39 -9.51 -1.31
N THR A 584 -29.77 -9.41 -0.13
CA THR A 584 -29.39 -10.61 0.65
C THR A 584 -30.37 -10.92 1.79
N GLU A 585 -30.85 -9.89 2.49
CA GLU A 585 -31.64 -10.10 3.71
C GLU A 585 -33.13 -9.80 3.52
N TRP A 586 -33.49 -8.88 2.62
CA TRP A 586 -34.91 -8.46 2.45
C TRP A 586 -35.30 -8.34 0.96
N PRO A 587 -35.03 -9.39 0.15
CA PRO A 587 -35.32 -9.34 -1.29
C PRO A 587 -36.84 -9.28 -1.61
N GLU A 588 -37.68 -9.54 -0.63
CA GLU A 588 -39.15 -9.47 -0.74
C GLU A 588 -39.71 -8.05 -0.67
N LEU A 589 -38.89 -7.07 -0.21
CA LEU A 589 -39.35 -5.67 -0.12
C LEU A 589 -39.35 -5.00 -1.48
N ASP A 590 -40.43 -4.36 -1.84
CA ASP A 590 -40.58 -3.58 -3.06
C ASP A 590 -40.05 -2.15 -2.85
N VAL A 591 -38.74 -1.99 -3.01
CA VAL A 591 -38.00 -0.74 -2.82
C VAL A 591 -36.88 -0.59 -3.83
N TYR A 592 -36.66 0.62 -4.31
CA TYR A 592 -35.69 0.98 -5.34
C TYR A 592 -34.81 2.12 -4.86
N PHE A 593 -33.50 2.07 -5.19
CA PHE A 593 -32.51 3.07 -4.84
C PHE A 593 -31.87 3.66 -6.09
N SER A 594 -31.67 4.98 -6.09
CA SER A 594 -30.96 5.66 -7.16
C SER A 594 -30.07 6.76 -6.60
N SER A 595 -28.80 6.78 -6.99
CA SER A 595 -27.96 7.94 -6.71
C SER A 595 -28.42 9.13 -7.53
N VAL A 596 -28.71 10.22 -6.85
CA VAL A 596 -29.09 11.50 -7.47
C VAL A 596 -28.17 12.65 -7.04
N THR A 597 -26.96 12.31 -6.57
CA THR A 597 -25.98 13.25 -6.07
C THR A 597 -25.64 14.32 -7.11
N ASP A 598 -25.33 13.91 -8.33
CA ASP A 598 -24.94 14.84 -9.42
C ASP A 598 -26.16 15.55 -10.05
N HIS A 599 -27.37 15.08 -9.77
CA HIS A 599 -28.61 15.67 -10.30
C HIS A 599 -28.98 16.97 -9.59
N TRP A 600 -28.69 17.06 -8.30
CA TRP A 600 -29.08 18.17 -7.43
C TRP A 600 -27.87 18.99 -6.97
N ALA A 601 -27.88 20.30 -7.29
CA ALA A 601 -27.04 21.26 -6.60
C ALA A 601 -27.72 21.71 -5.32
N THR A 602 -26.95 21.76 -4.24
CA THR A 602 -27.43 22.15 -2.89
C THR A 602 -26.69 23.39 -2.43
N MET A 603 -27.43 24.47 -2.25
CA MET A 603 -26.94 25.73 -1.73
C MET A 603 -27.48 25.95 -0.33
N THR A 604 -26.61 26.16 0.66
CA THR A 604 -27.03 26.31 2.05
C THR A 604 -26.85 27.77 2.46
N ILE A 605 -27.97 28.50 2.70
CA ILE A 605 -27.91 29.85 3.25
C ILE A 605 -28.19 29.81 4.75
N THR A 606 -27.32 30.46 5.53
CA THR A 606 -27.24 30.29 6.98
C THR A 606 -27.02 31.63 7.70
N GLY A 607 -27.82 31.91 8.73
CA GLY A 607 -27.69 33.11 9.56
C GLY A 607 -28.99 33.86 9.74
N SER A 608 -29.02 34.89 10.59
CA SER A 608 -30.22 35.64 10.96
C SER A 608 -30.95 36.28 9.78
N GLU A 609 -30.24 36.67 8.73
CA GLU A 609 -30.79 37.31 7.53
C GLU A 609 -31.23 36.33 6.44
N ALA A 610 -30.98 35.02 6.62
CA ALA A 610 -31.27 33.99 5.62
C ALA A 610 -32.72 33.95 5.16
N ARG A 611 -33.68 34.08 6.11
CA ARG A 611 -35.13 34.11 5.81
C ARG A 611 -35.50 35.32 4.94
N LYS A 612 -34.98 36.48 5.27
CA LYS A 612 -35.30 37.73 4.55
C LYS A 612 -34.76 37.66 3.11
N LEU A 613 -33.53 37.16 2.95
CA LEU A 613 -32.93 36.98 1.65
C LEU A 613 -33.74 36.02 0.79
N LEU A 614 -34.08 34.83 1.32
CA LEU A 614 -34.81 33.83 0.55
C LEU A 614 -36.23 34.28 0.19
N ALA A 615 -36.89 35.03 1.05
CA ALA A 615 -38.23 35.56 0.79
C ALA A 615 -38.31 36.51 -0.41
N GLU A 616 -37.20 37.16 -0.79
CA GLU A 616 -37.19 38.07 -1.94
C GLU A 616 -37.19 37.34 -3.30
N ILE A 617 -36.76 36.09 -3.32
CA ILE A 617 -36.51 35.35 -4.56
C ILE A 617 -37.28 34.04 -4.63
N SER A 618 -38.12 33.74 -3.63
CA SER A 618 -38.89 32.50 -3.52
C SER A 618 -40.39 32.75 -3.45
N ASP A 619 -41.19 31.86 -4.02
CA ASP A 619 -42.62 31.79 -3.89
C ASP A 619 -43.12 30.91 -2.73
N ILE A 620 -42.17 30.34 -1.95
CA ILE A 620 -42.45 29.47 -0.84
C ILE A 620 -42.82 30.30 0.40
N ASP A 621 -43.87 29.90 1.12
CA ASP A 621 -44.14 30.47 2.43
C ASP A 621 -43.06 30.08 3.42
N LEU A 622 -42.26 31.07 3.83
CA LEU A 622 -41.11 30.93 4.73
C LEU A 622 -41.42 31.39 6.15
N ASP A 623 -42.69 31.67 6.45
CA ASP A 623 -43.07 32.11 7.80
C ASP A 623 -42.64 31.10 8.86
N ARG A 624 -42.26 31.62 10.03
CA ARG A 624 -41.72 30.80 11.14
C ARG A 624 -42.68 29.74 11.60
N ASP A 625 -43.99 30.06 11.66
CA ASP A 625 -44.99 29.15 12.19
C ASP A 625 -45.47 28.13 11.17
N SER A 626 -45.41 28.45 9.88
CA SER A 626 -45.77 27.56 8.76
C SER A 626 -44.65 26.67 8.30
N PHE A 627 -43.37 27.14 8.34
CA PHE A 627 -42.18 26.38 7.89
C PHE A 627 -41.23 26.13 9.08
N LYS A 628 -41.48 25.05 9.83
CA LYS A 628 -40.74 24.72 11.04
C LYS A 628 -39.42 24.02 10.77
N PHE A 629 -38.53 24.02 11.77
CA PHE A 629 -37.30 23.21 11.74
C PHE A 629 -37.62 21.74 11.44
N MET A 630 -36.80 21.12 10.57
CA MET A 630 -37.04 19.78 10.02
C MET A 630 -38.25 19.63 9.09
N ASP A 631 -38.72 20.72 8.51
CA ASP A 631 -39.66 20.71 7.38
C ASP A 631 -38.96 20.89 6.04
N TRP A 632 -39.58 20.44 4.98
CA TRP A 632 -39.22 20.81 3.62
C TRP A 632 -40.44 21.26 2.81
N ARG A 633 -40.21 22.08 1.79
CA ARG A 633 -41.24 22.62 0.90
C ARG A 633 -40.74 22.59 -0.55
N SER A 634 -41.64 22.40 -1.49
CA SER A 634 -41.37 22.62 -2.91
C SER A 634 -41.98 23.93 -3.36
N GLY A 635 -41.32 24.60 -4.29
CA GLY A 635 -41.75 25.85 -4.90
C GLY A 635 -40.71 26.32 -5.89
N LYS A 636 -40.64 27.65 -6.11
CA LYS A 636 -39.62 28.23 -6.97
C LYS A 636 -38.68 29.14 -6.18
N VAL A 637 -37.39 29.04 -6.50
CA VAL A 637 -36.35 29.95 -6.02
C VAL A 637 -35.67 30.57 -7.25
N ALA A 638 -35.64 31.89 -7.34
CA ALA A 638 -35.17 32.61 -8.52
C ALA A 638 -35.88 32.19 -9.81
N GLY A 639 -37.18 31.83 -9.73
CA GLY A 639 -37.96 31.33 -10.84
C GLY A 639 -37.76 29.84 -11.19
N VAL A 640 -36.82 29.15 -10.57
CA VAL A 640 -36.45 27.74 -10.82
C VAL A 640 -37.19 26.83 -9.84
N PRO A 641 -37.76 25.69 -10.29
CA PRO A 641 -38.30 24.69 -9.36
C PRO A 641 -37.23 24.22 -8.37
N ALA A 642 -37.59 24.29 -7.10
CA ALA A 642 -36.67 23.98 -5.99
C ALA A 642 -37.35 23.15 -4.89
N ARG A 643 -36.54 22.41 -4.16
CA ARG A 643 -36.90 21.83 -2.85
C ARG A 643 -36.08 22.60 -1.81
N VAL A 644 -36.75 23.16 -0.80
CA VAL A 644 -36.12 23.91 0.29
C VAL A 644 -36.33 23.16 1.58
N PHE A 645 -35.22 22.89 2.29
CA PHE A 645 -35.22 22.13 3.54
C PHE A 645 -34.78 23.06 4.67
N ARG A 646 -35.53 23.09 5.78
CA ARG A 646 -35.16 23.87 6.96
C ARG A 646 -34.43 22.97 7.94
N ILE A 647 -33.16 22.75 7.66
CA ILE A 647 -32.23 21.93 8.44
C ILE A 647 -30.95 22.73 8.67
N SER A 648 -30.21 22.43 9.74
CA SER A 648 -29.03 23.21 10.11
C SER A 648 -27.92 22.32 10.62
N PHE A 649 -26.71 22.51 10.08
CA PHE A 649 -25.49 21.89 10.58
C PHE A 649 -24.59 22.88 11.35
N THR A 650 -24.90 24.17 11.31
CA THR A 650 -24.18 25.24 12.04
C THR A 650 -24.86 25.66 13.33
N GLY A 651 -26.11 25.24 13.54
CA GLY A 651 -26.94 25.68 14.66
C GLY A 651 -27.59 27.04 14.46
N GLU A 652 -27.43 27.71 13.32
CA GLU A 652 -28.13 28.93 12.94
C GLU A 652 -29.41 28.64 12.14
N LEU A 653 -30.27 29.65 11.96
CA LEU A 653 -31.35 29.58 10.98
C LEU A 653 -30.79 29.28 9.59
N THR A 654 -31.20 28.16 9.03
CA THR A 654 -30.63 27.65 7.79
C THR A 654 -31.68 27.13 6.84
N PHE A 655 -31.49 27.38 5.54
CA PHE A 655 -32.26 26.80 4.45
C PHE A 655 -31.31 26.15 3.43
N GLU A 656 -31.50 24.86 3.17
CA GLU A 656 -30.82 24.16 2.08
C GLU A 656 -31.72 24.20 0.84
N ILE A 657 -31.22 24.80 -0.21
CA ILE A 657 -31.93 25.00 -1.47
C ILE A 657 -31.40 24.00 -2.47
N ASN A 658 -32.22 23.01 -2.83
CA ASN A 658 -31.91 22.02 -3.85
C ASN A 658 -32.59 22.36 -5.16
N VAL A 659 -31.78 22.55 -6.22
CA VAL A 659 -32.23 22.75 -7.59
C VAL A 659 -31.54 21.75 -8.51
N GLN A 660 -32.10 21.50 -9.70
CA GLN A 660 -31.39 20.70 -10.70
C GLN A 660 -30.04 21.37 -11.03
N ALA A 661 -28.99 20.58 -11.13
CA ALA A 661 -27.60 21.06 -11.20
C ALA A 661 -27.35 22.07 -12.35
N ASN A 662 -28.03 21.94 -13.47
CA ASN A 662 -27.92 22.86 -14.60
C ASN A 662 -28.48 24.28 -14.33
N TYR A 663 -29.28 24.46 -13.29
CA TYR A 663 -29.79 25.79 -12.87
C TYR A 663 -29.00 26.39 -11.69
N ALA A 664 -28.02 25.66 -11.16
CA ALA A 664 -27.28 26.05 -9.96
C ALA A 664 -26.67 27.44 -10.06
N MET A 665 -25.95 27.72 -11.13
CA MET A 665 -25.27 29.02 -11.33
C MET A 665 -26.26 30.19 -11.37
N HIS A 666 -27.42 30.04 -12.01
CA HIS A 666 -28.44 31.08 -12.06
C HIS A 666 -28.97 31.40 -10.66
N VAL A 667 -29.30 30.39 -9.88
CA VAL A 667 -29.82 30.59 -8.51
C VAL A 667 -28.73 31.16 -7.61
N TRP A 668 -27.48 30.66 -7.70
CA TRP A 668 -26.35 31.15 -6.94
C TRP A 668 -26.06 32.63 -7.18
N GLN A 669 -26.01 33.05 -8.44
CA GLN A 669 -25.78 34.48 -8.80
C GLN A 669 -26.95 35.35 -8.36
N THR A 670 -28.20 34.87 -8.43
CA THR A 670 -29.36 35.58 -7.96
C THR A 670 -29.33 35.78 -6.46
N LEU A 671 -28.93 34.76 -5.70
CA LEU A 671 -28.70 34.85 -4.25
C LEU A 671 -27.64 35.91 -3.92
N PHE A 672 -26.52 35.97 -4.63
CA PHE A 672 -25.50 36.98 -4.40
C PHE A 672 -26.02 38.41 -4.72
N LYS A 673 -26.72 38.53 -5.84
CA LYS A 673 -27.30 39.84 -6.25
C LYS A 673 -28.23 40.43 -5.19
N HIS A 674 -29.14 39.62 -4.65
CA HIS A 674 -30.10 40.05 -3.63
C HIS A 674 -29.47 40.04 -2.23
N GLY A 675 -28.46 39.22 -2.02
CA GLY A 675 -27.80 39.04 -0.73
C GLY A 675 -26.81 40.15 -0.35
N GLU A 676 -26.36 40.96 -1.31
CA GLU A 676 -25.36 42.03 -1.08
C GLU A 676 -25.78 42.93 0.07
N LYS A 677 -27.01 43.40 0.07
CA LYS A 677 -27.54 44.29 1.12
C LYS A 677 -27.69 43.62 2.50
N TYR A 678 -27.68 42.31 2.57
CA TYR A 678 -27.69 41.48 3.79
C TYR A 678 -26.30 41.04 4.23
N GLY A 679 -25.27 41.40 3.45
CA GLY A 679 -23.90 41.00 3.71
C GLY A 679 -23.64 39.53 3.45
N LEU A 680 -24.29 38.94 2.42
CA LEU A 680 -24.10 37.52 2.04
C LEU A 680 -22.62 37.23 1.75
N THR A 681 -22.07 36.31 2.51
CA THR A 681 -20.65 35.93 2.43
C THR A 681 -20.53 34.44 2.07
N PRO A 682 -19.75 34.10 1.02
CA PRO A 682 -19.44 32.69 0.79
C PRO A 682 -18.54 32.20 1.91
N TYR A 683 -18.80 30.96 2.39
CA TYR A 683 -17.94 30.32 3.37
C TYR A 683 -17.61 28.89 2.94
N GLY A 684 -16.45 28.43 3.35
CA GLY A 684 -15.96 27.10 3.00
C GLY A 684 -16.25 26.04 4.05
N THR A 685 -15.79 24.84 3.75
CA THR A 685 -15.99 23.68 4.62
C THR A 685 -15.25 23.79 5.94
N GLU A 686 -14.09 24.46 6.00
CA GLU A 686 -13.39 24.68 7.28
C GLU A 686 -14.23 25.52 8.24
N THR A 687 -14.87 26.58 7.74
CA THR A 687 -15.82 27.38 8.52
C THR A 687 -17.01 26.52 9.01
N MET A 688 -17.54 25.67 8.15
CA MET A 688 -18.59 24.71 8.55
C MET A 688 -18.10 23.79 9.68
N HIS A 689 -16.84 23.30 9.61
CA HIS A 689 -16.24 22.45 10.64
C HIS A 689 -16.15 23.14 12.00
N VAL A 690 -15.74 24.39 12.04
CA VAL A 690 -15.74 25.21 13.28
C VAL A 690 -17.16 25.35 13.84
N LEU A 691 -18.10 25.81 13.00
CA LEU A 691 -19.46 26.12 13.42
C LEU A 691 -20.27 24.90 13.91
N ARG A 692 -20.07 23.71 13.26
CA ARG A 692 -20.72 22.48 13.71
C ARG A 692 -20.12 21.97 15.02
N ALA A 693 -18.78 22.09 15.18
CA ALA A 693 -18.10 21.63 16.38
C ALA A 693 -18.48 22.47 17.60
N GLU A 694 -18.72 23.80 17.46
CA GLU A 694 -19.28 24.66 18.50
C GLU A 694 -20.64 24.14 19.04
N LYS A 695 -21.39 23.43 18.19
CA LYS A 695 -22.69 22.80 18.55
C LYS A 695 -22.54 21.34 19.01
N GLY A 696 -21.35 20.77 18.95
CA GLY A 696 -21.11 19.37 19.26
C GLY A 696 -21.69 18.39 18.22
N PHE A 697 -21.97 18.86 17.01
CA PHE A 697 -22.41 17.98 15.93
C PHE A 697 -21.26 17.17 15.37
N ILE A 698 -21.45 15.88 15.17
CA ILE A 698 -20.42 14.96 14.70
C ILE A 698 -20.20 15.06 13.20
N ILE A 699 -19.00 14.68 12.76
CA ILE A 699 -18.72 14.28 11.39
C ILE A 699 -18.31 12.81 11.42
N VAL A 700 -19.00 11.98 10.64
CA VAL A 700 -18.65 10.57 10.48
C VAL A 700 -17.29 10.47 9.79
N GLY A 701 -16.40 9.67 10.36
CA GLY A 701 -15.00 9.56 9.96
C GLY A 701 -14.05 10.44 10.79
N GLN A 702 -14.56 11.45 11.52
CA GLN A 702 -13.76 12.29 12.41
C GLN A 702 -14.04 11.96 13.89
N GLU A 703 -15.28 12.09 14.36
CA GLU A 703 -15.68 11.64 15.69
C GLU A 703 -15.96 10.13 15.74
N THR A 704 -15.99 9.45 14.61
CA THR A 704 -16.26 8.00 14.52
C THR A 704 -15.13 7.33 13.75
N ASP A 705 -14.49 6.37 14.37
CA ASP A 705 -13.37 5.58 13.83
C ASP A 705 -13.75 4.10 13.57
N GLY A 706 -15.06 3.78 13.61
CA GLY A 706 -15.57 2.42 13.52
C GLY A 706 -15.55 1.68 14.87
N SER A 707 -15.21 2.34 15.97
CA SER A 707 -15.21 1.73 17.32
C SER A 707 -16.26 2.33 18.28
N VAL A 708 -17.01 3.36 17.86
CA VAL A 708 -17.98 4.07 18.68
C VAL A 708 -19.42 3.71 18.31
N THR A 709 -20.24 3.54 19.34
CA THR A 709 -21.69 3.33 19.23
C THR A 709 -22.42 4.67 19.31
N PRO A 710 -23.72 4.75 18.93
CA PRO A 710 -24.52 5.95 19.18
C PRO A 710 -24.56 6.36 20.66
N GLU A 711 -24.51 5.42 21.60
CA GLU A 711 -24.47 5.70 23.03
C GLU A 711 -23.16 6.38 23.44
N ASP A 712 -22.04 5.97 22.87
CA ASP A 712 -20.72 6.58 23.09
C ASP A 712 -20.66 8.03 22.63
N LEU A 713 -21.44 8.38 21.61
CA LEU A 713 -21.57 9.73 21.07
C LEU A 713 -22.59 10.62 21.83
N GLY A 714 -23.25 10.08 22.87
CA GLY A 714 -24.32 10.79 23.55
C GLY A 714 -25.62 10.92 22.74
N MET A 715 -25.82 10.05 21.73
CA MET A 715 -26.91 10.11 20.76
C MET A 715 -28.01 9.07 21.04
N GLN A 716 -28.21 8.69 22.29
CA GLN A 716 -29.26 7.74 22.72
C GLN A 716 -30.68 8.16 22.23
N TRP A 717 -30.89 9.45 22.07
CA TRP A 717 -32.16 10.02 21.58
C TRP A 717 -32.47 9.59 20.13
N ALA A 718 -31.44 9.22 19.33
CA ALA A 718 -31.58 8.74 17.97
C ALA A 718 -31.80 7.22 17.88
N ILE A 719 -31.92 6.50 19.00
CA ILE A 719 -32.10 5.05 19.04
C ILE A 719 -33.52 4.66 19.37
N GLY A 720 -34.17 3.93 18.47
CA GLY A 720 -35.48 3.35 18.71
C GLY A 720 -35.39 2.01 19.45
N TYR A 721 -35.06 2.00 20.74
CA TYR A 721 -34.94 0.77 21.54
C TYR A 721 -36.23 -0.05 21.58
N ASP A 722 -37.35 0.61 21.52
CA ASP A 722 -38.70 0.05 21.60
C ASP A 722 -39.31 -0.38 20.25
N LYS A 723 -38.51 -0.35 19.18
CA LYS A 723 -38.91 -0.91 17.89
C LYS A 723 -39.27 -2.40 18.04
N PRO A 724 -40.45 -2.83 17.59
CA PRO A 724 -40.90 -4.23 17.77
C PRO A 724 -40.18 -5.22 16.85
N TYR A 725 -39.46 -4.72 15.87
CA TYR A 725 -38.64 -5.49 14.90
C TYR A 725 -37.14 -5.22 15.09
N SER A 726 -36.34 -6.05 14.45
CA SER A 726 -34.91 -5.88 14.41
C SER A 726 -34.50 -4.80 13.40
N TRP A 727 -33.38 -4.11 13.68
CA TRP A 727 -32.72 -3.18 12.77
C TRP A 727 -31.22 -3.42 12.85
N ILE A 728 -30.45 -2.98 11.82
CA ILE A 728 -29.05 -3.26 11.72
C ILE A 728 -28.27 -2.67 12.91
N GLY A 729 -27.54 -3.53 13.64
CA GLY A 729 -26.79 -3.15 14.84
C GLY A 729 -27.54 -3.28 16.17
N LYS A 730 -28.91 -3.43 16.19
CA LYS A 730 -29.70 -3.51 17.44
C LYS A 730 -29.16 -4.55 18.42
N ARG A 731 -28.89 -5.77 17.92
CA ARG A 731 -28.38 -6.86 18.75
C ARG A 731 -27.01 -6.57 19.31
N ALA A 732 -26.15 -5.96 18.52
CA ALA A 732 -24.78 -5.67 18.93
C ALA A 732 -24.71 -4.64 20.08
N LEU A 733 -25.63 -3.70 20.17
CA LEU A 733 -25.70 -2.76 21.28
C LEU A 733 -25.99 -3.41 22.64
N THR A 734 -26.35 -4.71 22.69
CA THR A 734 -26.55 -5.45 23.93
C THR A 734 -25.36 -6.32 24.34
N ARG A 735 -24.27 -6.34 23.55
CA ARG A 735 -23.08 -7.15 23.84
C ARG A 735 -22.34 -6.59 25.07
N SER A 736 -21.59 -7.47 25.74
CA SER A 736 -20.78 -7.08 26.91
C SER A 736 -19.77 -5.98 26.59
N ASP A 737 -19.18 -6.01 25.39
CA ASP A 737 -18.22 -4.98 24.92
C ASP A 737 -18.88 -3.61 24.77
N THR A 738 -20.03 -3.53 24.10
CA THR A 738 -20.74 -2.26 23.85
C THR A 738 -21.39 -1.70 25.13
N LYS A 739 -21.53 -2.51 26.17
CA LYS A 739 -22.10 -2.12 27.49
C LYS A 739 -21.04 -1.88 28.56
N ARG A 740 -19.74 -1.92 28.23
CA ARG A 740 -18.71 -1.59 29.21
C ARG A 740 -18.79 -0.13 29.66
N GLU A 741 -18.66 0.12 30.94
CA GLU A 741 -18.69 1.49 31.50
C GLU A 741 -17.53 2.37 31.05
N ASN A 742 -16.37 1.78 30.79
CA ASN A 742 -15.14 2.49 30.43
C ASN A 742 -14.91 2.60 28.90
N ARG A 743 -15.96 2.60 28.11
CA ARG A 743 -15.85 2.88 26.68
C ARG A 743 -15.42 4.33 26.46
N LYS A 744 -14.76 4.59 25.32
CA LYS A 744 -14.48 5.96 24.91
C LYS A 744 -15.77 6.64 24.54
N GLN A 745 -16.02 7.81 25.10
CA GLN A 745 -17.26 8.58 24.94
C GLN A 745 -16.94 10.00 24.48
N LEU A 746 -17.75 10.54 23.61
CA LEU A 746 -17.57 11.89 23.05
C LEU A 746 -17.80 12.96 24.11
N VAL A 747 -16.83 13.83 24.28
CA VAL A 747 -16.84 14.99 25.20
C VAL A 747 -16.26 16.21 24.51
N GLY A 748 -16.52 17.39 25.09
CA GLY A 748 -15.79 18.60 24.76
C GLY A 748 -14.52 18.74 25.60
N LEU A 749 -13.53 19.42 25.05
CA LEU A 749 -12.34 19.87 25.80
C LEU A 749 -12.20 21.37 25.69
N ARG A 750 -11.95 22.01 26.81
CA ARG A 750 -11.61 23.44 26.88
C ARG A 750 -10.16 23.56 27.35
N PRO A 751 -9.24 24.02 26.48
CA PRO A 751 -7.87 24.30 26.89
C PRO A 751 -7.83 25.31 28.03
N LYS A 752 -6.90 25.14 28.97
CA LYS A 752 -6.70 26.08 30.08
C LYS A 752 -6.26 27.45 29.59
N ASP A 753 -5.42 27.50 28.58
CA ASP A 753 -5.10 28.73 27.85
C ASP A 753 -6.08 28.85 26.67
N PRO A 754 -6.95 29.87 26.64
CA PRO A 754 -7.95 30.03 25.59
C PRO A 754 -7.36 30.28 24.19
N LYS A 755 -6.08 30.66 24.08
CA LYS A 755 -5.43 30.86 22.76
C LYS A 755 -4.86 29.59 22.17
N VAL A 756 -4.83 28.50 22.92
CA VAL A 756 -4.32 27.21 22.44
C VAL A 756 -5.38 26.49 21.63
N VAL A 757 -5.02 26.06 20.43
CA VAL A 757 -5.73 25.05 19.63
C VAL A 757 -5.00 23.74 19.84
N LEU A 758 -5.70 22.73 20.33
CA LEU A 758 -5.14 21.41 20.57
C LEU A 758 -4.88 20.72 19.21
N GLU A 759 -3.89 19.84 19.16
CA GLU A 759 -3.62 19.08 17.94
C GLU A 759 -4.64 17.95 17.75
N GLU A 760 -5.21 17.81 16.58
CA GLU A 760 -6.07 16.68 16.24
C GLU A 760 -5.26 15.36 16.31
N GLY A 761 -5.87 14.31 16.86
CA GLY A 761 -5.19 13.04 17.11
C GLY A 761 -4.32 13.03 18.39
N ALA A 762 -4.10 14.17 19.05
CA ALA A 762 -3.29 14.22 20.28
C ALA A 762 -3.86 13.27 21.34
N GLN A 763 -2.96 12.50 21.97
CA GLN A 763 -3.32 11.59 23.03
C GLN A 763 -3.72 12.35 24.30
N ILE A 764 -4.67 11.79 25.04
CA ILE A 764 -5.14 12.31 26.31
C ILE A 764 -4.71 11.37 27.43
N VAL A 765 -4.04 11.90 28.46
CA VAL A 765 -3.59 11.15 29.65
C VAL A 765 -4.07 11.83 30.93
N LEU A 766 -4.14 11.07 32.01
CA LEU A 766 -4.51 11.59 33.34
C LEU A 766 -3.29 12.05 34.15
N ASP A 767 -2.13 11.47 33.91
CA ASP A 767 -0.88 11.82 34.56
C ASP A 767 0.21 12.08 33.51
N PRO A 768 0.63 13.33 33.30
CA PRO A 768 1.66 13.68 32.33
C PRO A 768 3.09 13.31 32.79
N LYS A 769 3.25 12.89 34.05
CA LYS A 769 4.55 12.47 34.62
C LYS A 769 4.75 10.97 34.56
N HIS A 770 3.77 10.21 34.10
CA HIS A 770 3.88 8.76 33.93
C HIS A 770 5.02 8.40 32.97
N ALA A 771 5.76 7.33 33.29
CA ALA A 771 6.80 6.82 32.37
C ALA A 771 6.20 6.38 31.03
N ILE A 772 6.98 6.52 29.96
CA ILE A 772 6.62 6.06 28.61
C ILE A 772 6.69 4.51 28.56
N PRO A 773 5.65 3.83 28.02
CA PRO A 773 4.45 4.37 27.37
C PRO A 773 3.41 4.88 28.39
N MET A 774 2.90 6.10 28.15
CA MET A 774 1.86 6.69 28.99
C MET A 774 0.51 6.03 28.75
N PRO A 775 -0.27 5.67 29.80
CA PRO A 775 -1.61 5.12 29.61
C PRO A 775 -2.56 6.15 29.00
N MET A 776 -2.91 5.97 27.75
CA MET A 776 -3.85 6.83 27.03
C MET A 776 -5.29 6.54 27.45
N VAL A 777 -6.04 7.58 27.82
CA VAL A 777 -7.49 7.49 28.13
C VAL A 777 -8.38 7.96 26.99
N GLY A 778 -7.83 8.64 25.99
CA GLY A 778 -8.59 9.17 24.86
C GLY A 778 -7.69 9.89 23.85
N HIS A 779 -8.32 10.50 22.85
CA HIS A 779 -7.65 11.37 21.88
C HIS A 779 -8.60 12.46 21.39
N VAL A 780 -8.01 13.54 20.88
CA VAL A 780 -8.71 14.68 20.26
C VAL A 780 -9.20 14.25 18.88
N THR A 781 -10.48 14.49 18.58
CA THR A 781 -11.06 14.17 17.26
C THR A 781 -11.20 15.39 16.36
N SER A 782 -11.52 16.54 16.93
CA SER A 782 -11.65 17.81 16.24
C SER A 782 -11.17 18.95 17.12
N SER A 783 -10.45 19.93 16.59
CA SER A 783 -9.97 21.06 17.39
C SER A 783 -9.90 22.33 16.55
N TYR A 784 -10.44 23.43 17.08
CA TYR A 784 -10.56 24.67 16.36
C TYR A 784 -10.40 25.88 17.29
N TYR A 785 -10.15 27.06 16.71
CA TYR A 785 -10.33 28.34 17.35
C TYR A 785 -11.68 28.93 16.94
N SER A 786 -12.50 29.27 17.89
CA SER A 786 -13.77 29.97 17.62
C SER A 786 -13.62 31.46 17.83
N PRO A 787 -13.85 32.28 16.80
CA PRO A 787 -13.84 33.75 16.95
C PRO A 787 -15.04 34.27 17.77
N ILE A 788 -16.09 33.48 17.90
CA ILE A 788 -17.28 33.85 18.71
C ILE A 788 -17.03 33.59 20.18
N LEU A 789 -16.37 32.48 20.52
CA LEU A 789 -16.01 32.14 21.89
C LEU A 789 -14.71 32.85 22.33
N ASP A 790 -13.98 33.44 21.40
CA ASP A 790 -12.61 33.97 21.55
C ASP A 790 -11.68 32.95 22.22
N SER A 791 -11.82 31.67 21.87
CA SER A 791 -11.14 30.57 22.53
C SER A 791 -10.95 29.36 21.61
N GLY A 792 -9.83 28.64 21.82
CA GLY A 792 -9.68 27.28 21.34
C GLY A 792 -10.65 26.36 22.07
N PHE A 793 -11.12 25.33 21.35
CA PHE A 793 -11.96 24.26 21.88
C PHE A 793 -11.78 22.99 21.06
N ALA A 794 -12.14 21.85 21.62
CA ALA A 794 -12.02 20.59 20.91
C ALA A 794 -13.14 19.60 21.26
N LEU A 795 -13.41 18.68 20.34
CA LEU A 795 -14.14 17.44 20.60
C LEU A 795 -13.12 16.31 20.78
N ALA A 796 -13.42 15.36 21.64
CA ALA A 796 -12.54 14.27 21.97
C ALA A 796 -13.32 13.04 22.40
N VAL A 797 -12.75 11.86 22.21
CA VAL A 797 -13.28 10.61 22.76
C VAL A 797 -12.42 10.17 23.95
N VAL A 798 -13.06 10.06 25.11
CA VAL A 798 -12.40 9.79 26.40
C VAL A 798 -13.06 8.61 27.11
N LYS A 799 -12.26 7.69 27.69
CA LYS A 799 -12.77 6.55 28.46
C LYS A 799 -13.62 7.01 29.65
N GLY A 800 -14.88 6.60 29.67
CA GLY A 800 -15.86 7.04 30.68
C GLY A 800 -16.11 8.56 30.66
N GLY A 801 -15.98 9.19 29.50
CA GLY A 801 -15.96 10.65 29.35
C GLY A 801 -17.20 11.36 29.90
N HIS A 802 -18.39 10.78 29.75
CA HIS A 802 -19.63 11.36 30.26
C HIS A 802 -19.67 11.50 31.80
N GLN A 803 -18.93 10.65 32.52
CA GLN A 803 -18.82 10.73 33.98
C GLN A 803 -17.65 11.62 34.45
N ARG A 804 -16.85 12.14 33.54
CA ARG A 804 -15.61 12.90 33.84
C ARG A 804 -15.73 14.39 33.58
N LEU A 805 -16.93 14.90 33.40
CA LEU A 805 -17.13 16.34 33.19
C LEU A 805 -16.57 17.15 34.36
N GLY A 806 -15.77 18.17 34.08
CA GLY A 806 -15.05 19.01 35.08
C GLY A 806 -13.67 18.47 35.46
N GLU A 807 -13.28 17.27 35.01
CA GLU A 807 -11.91 16.78 35.25
C GLU A 807 -10.89 17.44 34.32
N THR A 808 -9.68 17.67 34.86
CA THR A 808 -8.54 18.13 34.08
C THR A 808 -7.81 16.95 33.46
N VAL A 809 -7.47 17.06 32.20
CA VAL A 809 -6.68 16.09 31.43
C VAL A 809 -5.47 16.76 30.79
N TYR A 810 -4.50 15.96 30.37
CA TYR A 810 -3.22 16.42 29.85
C TYR A 810 -2.99 15.87 28.45
N LEU A 811 -2.40 16.69 27.59
CA LEU A 811 -2.05 16.35 26.21
C LEU A 811 -0.53 16.57 26.02
N PRO A 812 0.30 15.52 26.29
CA PRO A 812 1.73 15.58 26.05
C PRO A 812 2.02 15.50 24.56
N MET A 813 2.81 16.45 24.06
CA MET A 813 3.18 16.59 22.66
C MET A 813 4.59 16.05 22.41
N ALA A 814 4.89 15.73 21.14
CA ALA A 814 6.18 15.17 20.73
C ALA A 814 7.37 16.10 20.97
N ASP A 815 7.16 17.43 21.02
CA ASP A 815 8.17 18.44 21.29
C ASP A 815 8.47 18.64 22.80
N GLY A 816 7.80 17.86 23.65
CA GLY A 816 7.92 17.92 25.11
C GLY A 816 7.00 18.91 25.80
N GLN A 817 6.20 19.68 25.06
CA GLN A 817 5.15 20.52 25.66
C GLN A 817 4.01 19.63 26.19
N THR A 818 3.29 20.14 27.18
CA THR A 818 2.08 19.47 27.70
C THR A 818 1.00 20.52 27.89
N PHE A 819 -0.13 20.33 27.22
CA PHE A 819 -1.29 21.18 27.37
C PHE A 819 -2.25 20.61 28.43
N GLU A 820 -2.89 21.51 29.17
CA GLU A 820 -3.96 21.18 30.12
C GLU A 820 -5.31 21.55 29.51
N ALA A 821 -6.29 20.68 29.65
CA ALA A 821 -7.66 20.94 29.23
C ALA A 821 -8.68 20.37 30.24
N GLU A 822 -9.81 21.04 30.34
CA GLU A 822 -10.96 20.56 31.13
C GLU A 822 -11.92 19.79 30.23
N ILE A 823 -12.41 18.65 30.70
CA ILE A 823 -13.49 17.89 30.06
C ILE A 823 -14.81 18.62 30.31
N VAL A 824 -15.49 19.01 29.24
CA VAL A 824 -16.75 19.77 29.28
C VAL A 824 -17.81 19.12 28.38
N SER A 825 -19.01 19.68 28.39
CA SER A 825 -20.06 19.32 27.41
C SER A 825 -19.56 19.53 25.97
N THR A 826 -20.04 18.73 25.05
CA THR A 826 -19.78 18.87 23.61
C THR A 826 -20.37 20.17 23.01
N ILE A 827 -21.32 20.83 23.71
CA ILE A 827 -22.00 22.03 23.21
C ILE A 827 -21.37 23.27 23.83
N PHE A 828 -20.63 24.02 23.01
CA PHE A 828 -19.91 25.22 23.43
C PHE A 828 -20.71 26.51 23.16
N TYR A 829 -21.62 26.49 22.18
CA TYR A 829 -22.36 27.64 21.71
C TYR A 829 -23.86 27.35 21.62
N ASP A 830 -24.69 28.29 22.08
CA ASP A 830 -26.16 28.24 22.04
C ASP A 830 -26.73 26.88 22.49
N PRO A 831 -26.54 26.50 23.75
CA PRO A 831 -26.90 25.17 24.25
C PRO A 831 -28.42 24.86 24.18
N LYS A 832 -29.24 25.87 24.10
CA LYS A 832 -30.72 25.71 23.97
C LYS A 832 -31.18 25.59 22.51
N GLY A 833 -30.34 25.85 21.52
CA GLY A 833 -30.67 25.82 20.10
C GLY A 833 -31.69 26.92 19.70
N GLU A 834 -31.62 28.06 20.36
CA GLU A 834 -32.55 29.19 20.10
C GLU A 834 -32.28 29.82 18.73
N ARG A 835 -31.00 29.90 18.31
CA ARG A 835 -30.57 30.53 17.06
C ARG A 835 -31.12 29.89 15.79
N GLN A 836 -31.41 28.63 15.80
CA GLN A 836 -32.00 27.94 14.64
C GLN A 836 -33.51 28.13 14.55
N ASN A 837 -34.14 28.65 15.58
CA ASN A 837 -35.60 28.80 15.67
C ASN A 837 -36.10 30.25 15.58
N VAL A 838 -35.22 31.21 15.16
CA VAL A 838 -35.57 32.60 14.92
C VAL A 838 -36.33 32.85 13.63
#